data_3f5bd98c0095d5c6ed1a717447ce76ab
#
_entry.id   3f5bd98c0095d5c6ed1a717447ce76ab
#
_cell.length_a   1.000
_cell.length_b   1.000
_cell.length_c   1.000
_cell.angle_alpha   90.00
_cell.angle_beta   90.00
_cell.angle_gamma   90.00
#
_symmetry.space_group_name_H-M   'P 1'
#
loop_
_entity.id
_entity.type
_entity.pdbx_description
1 polymer ?
#
loop_
_entity_poly.entity_id
_entity_poly.type
_entity_poly.pdbx_seq_one_letter_code
_entity_poly.pdbx_strand_id
1 'polypeptide(L)'
;MPRRTPRTAPDRQRTPRRFPKFLGAASICALIAALLSPLTQATAADSTTALAANDYCGGQCSDILPPGQNGNATLAQILLNQAFGIQPDHAEDQLGPYNNLASGAATLTDAKINDFFNDASFGVASDQVASTTAPGGRTDVTIVRDKKTGVPHITGTTRYGTEYGAGYAAAQDRLWLMDVFRHVGRGQLTSFAGGAPSNQGLEQEFWRNAPYTEADLQTQIDNAIANNGARGQQALADANAYIAGINAYIDASDSGRYFPGEYVLTGHKDSITNAGTIDHFKITDLVALASVIGSLFGSGGGGEVNNALSLLAAQSKYGVTEGTKVWESFRERNDPEAVLTVHNGESFPYASKPDTAQGEALPDAGSVAQEPLVYDRTGSAATATATSASATAAATTLTSAKRGMSNALVVSGKYTASGHPIAVFGPQTGYFAPQLLMLQEIQGPGLSARGASFAGLSMYVELGRGQDYSWSATTSGQDIIDTYAVELCQDDYHYLYHGTCTAMDKVERTNSWKPTTADSTAAGSYRMQVYRTKYGPVEYRATVGGKKVAYTTLRSSYMHEADSIIGFQMLNDPDYVKSPGTFQSAVQHINYTFNWFYADSSHTAYYNSGDNPVRATGVDAEFPVWAQAAYEWQNWDPTTNTASYTPPSAHPNSVDQDYYISWNNKQAKDYTTAPWGDGSVHRGNLLEDRVKKLVAAGGVTRSSLTKAMADAALADLRAEDVLPKLLKVINSSTVTDTTAAAAVTKLSDWVTAGAKRKETSAGSKAYANADAIRILDAWWPLLVKAEFQPGLGTDLYTAFSNNLPIDESPSAAHGPTGAHAGSSFQYGWWSYVDKDIRAVLGESVQGGLSQKYCGGGSLSACRDALISTLKTAAGLTAAQVYPGDDQCSAGDQWCADSIVQRTLGGIKHGKITWQNRPTYQQVVEYTSHR
;
A
#
# COMPACT_ATOMS: atom_id res chain seq x y z
N MET A 1 -4.44 16.11 -69.64
CA MET A 1 -4.78 17.55 -69.83
C MET A 1 -6.22 17.74 -69.35
N PRO A 2 -6.58 18.80 -68.59
CA PRO A 2 -5.73 19.80 -67.94
C PRO A 2 -5.88 19.82 -66.39
N ARG A 3 -4.89 20.48 -65.77
CA ARG A 3 -4.78 20.85 -64.36
C ARG A 3 -5.93 21.79 -63.91
N ARG A 4 -6.44 21.65 -62.67
CA ARG A 4 -7.10 22.77 -61.99
C ARG A 4 -6.44 22.94 -60.59
N THR A 5 -5.97 24.12 -60.37
CA THR A 5 -5.39 24.73 -59.17
C THR A 5 -6.39 24.84 -58.02
N PRO A 6 -5.96 24.85 -56.76
CA PRO A 6 -6.84 25.00 -55.60
C PRO A 6 -7.16 26.48 -55.35
N ARG A 7 -8.44 26.75 -55.10
CA ARG A 7 -8.93 28.06 -54.63
C ARG A 7 -8.74 28.17 -53.11
N THR A 8 -8.06 29.20 -52.70
CA THR A 8 -7.98 29.70 -51.32
C THR A 8 -9.36 30.14 -50.81
N ALA A 9 -9.79 29.69 -49.65
CA ALA A 9 -10.92 30.20 -48.92
C ALA A 9 -10.44 31.18 -47.81
N PRO A 10 -11.22 32.21 -47.47
CA PRO A 10 -10.76 33.31 -46.63
C PRO A 10 -10.79 32.99 -45.14
N ASP A 11 -9.82 33.59 -44.48
CA ASP A 11 -9.59 33.65 -43.06
C ASP A 11 -10.84 34.14 -42.30
N ARG A 12 -11.42 33.27 -41.41
CA ARG A 12 -12.43 33.68 -40.44
C ARG A 12 -11.76 33.84 -39.09
N GLN A 13 -11.48 35.06 -38.72
CA GLN A 13 -11.14 35.46 -37.34
C GLN A 13 -12.16 34.89 -36.35
N ARG A 14 -11.72 33.99 -35.47
CA ARG A 14 -12.46 33.55 -34.31
C ARG A 14 -12.34 34.58 -33.20
N THR A 15 -13.39 35.36 -33.02
CA THR A 15 -13.59 36.15 -31.79
C THR A 15 -13.75 35.19 -30.59
N PRO A 16 -13.10 35.42 -29.45
CA PRO A 16 -13.28 34.59 -28.25
C PRO A 16 -14.68 34.85 -27.68
N ARG A 17 -15.51 33.80 -27.62
CA ARG A 17 -16.76 33.83 -26.86
C ARG A 17 -16.43 33.93 -25.39
N ARG A 18 -16.64 35.08 -24.79
CA ARG A 18 -16.70 35.25 -23.31
C ARG A 18 -17.92 34.48 -22.80
N PHE A 19 -17.70 33.43 -22.04
CA PHE A 19 -18.71 32.81 -21.20
C PHE A 19 -19.06 33.78 -20.04
N PRO A 20 -20.32 33.93 -19.67
CA PRO A 20 -20.70 34.78 -18.53
C PRO A 20 -20.36 34.03 -17.22
N LYS A 21 -19.30 34.47 -16.55
CA LYS A 21 -18.84 33.97 -15.25
C LYS A 21 -19.66 34.53 -14.05
N PHE A 22 -20.83 35.07 -14.24
CA PHE A 22 -21.51 35.84 -13.18
C PHE A 22 -22.84 35.29 -12.66
N LEU A 23 -23.35 34.14 -13.15
CA LEU A 23 -24.60 33.57 -12.61
C LEU A 23 -24.43 32.42 -11.60
N GLY A 24 -23.24 31.81 -11.53
CA GLY A 24 -22.97 30.71 -10.57
C GLY A 24 -22.72 31.15 -9.13
N ALA A 25 -22.06 32.30 -8.93
CA ALA A 25 -21.64 32.74 -7.58
C ALA A 25 -22.81 33.21 -6.72
N ALA A 26 -23.82 33.81 -7.30
CA ALA A 26 -24.99 34.30 -6.53
C ALA A 26 -25.92 33.16 -6.05
N SER A 27 -26.01 32.07 -6.84
CA SER A 27 -26.80 30.90 -6.43
C SER A 27 -26.10 30.07 -5.36
N ILE A 28 -24.76 29.97 -5.41
CA ILE A 28 -23.96 29.28 -4.39
C ILE A 28 -23.99 30.04 -3.06
N CYS A 29 -23.88 31.37 -3.07
CA CYS A 29 -24.00 32.20 -1.85
C CYS A 29 -25.39 32.10 -1.21
N ALA A 30 -26.47 31.98 -1.99
CA ALA A 30 -27.83 31.82 -1.45
C ALA A 30 -28.06 30.43 -0.82
N LEU A 31 -27.49 29.39 -1.37
CA LEU A 31 -27.49 28.01 -0.77
C LEU A 31 -26.65 27.96 0.51
N ILE A 32 -25.48 28.59 0.51
CA ILE A 32 -24.60 28.66 1.68
C ILE A 32 -25.23 29.41 2.84
N ALA A 33 -25.96 30.53 2.57
CA ALA A 33 -26.65 31.30 3.61
C ALA A 33 -27.81 30.54 4.24
N ALA A 34 -28.43 29.60 3.52
CA ALA A 34 -29.52 28.77 4.06
C ALA A 34 -29.03 27.56 4.87
N LEU A 35 -27.74 27.15 4.68
CA LEU A 35 -27.15 25.98 5.34
C LEU A 35 -26.27 26.36 6.56
N LEU A 36 -25.99 27.63 6.78
CA LEU A 36 -25.25 28.15 7.94
C LEU A 36 -26.19 28.38 9.14
N SER A 37 -27.08 27.46 9.47
CA SER A 37 -27.66 27.42 10.81
C SER A 37 -26.56 27.02 11.79
N PRO A 38 -26.37 27.76 12.91
CA PRO A 38 -25.35 27.39 13.89
C PRO A 38 -25.65 25.99 14.41
N LEU A 39 -24.67 25.09 14.27
CA LEU A 39 -24.67 23.85 15.00
C LEU A 39 -24.73 24.18 16.49
N THR A 40 -25.88 23.98 17.12
CA THR A 40 -25.94 23.94 18.57
C THR A 40 -25.15 22.72 19.02
N GLN A 41 -23.88 22.94 19.32
CA GLN A 41 -23.11 21.97 20.09
C GLN A 41 -23.87 21.74 21.40
N ALA A 42 -24.19 20.48 21.65
CA ALA A 42 -24.69 20.10 22.96
C ALA A 42 -23.61 20.51 23.97
N THR A 43 -23.95 21.46 24.86
CA THR A 43 -23.05 21.84 25.94
C THR A 43 -22.84 20.64 26.82
N ALA A 44 -21.60 20.14 26.83
CA ALA A 44 -21.18 19.04 27.67
C ALA A 44 -21.38 19.41 29.15
N ALA A 45 -21.95 18.50 29.89
CA ALA A 45 -21.90 18.56 31.35
C ALA A 45 -20.43 18.37 31.78
N ASP A 46 -19.93 19.24 32.65
CA ASP A 46 -18.61 19.13 33.24
C ASP A 46 -18.43 17.76 33.91
N SER A 47 -17.75 16.86 33.25
CA SER A 47 -17.23 15.66 33.86
C SER A 47 -15.71 15.66 33.70
N THR A 48 -15.03 16.09 34.73
CA THR A 48 -13.60 16.03 34.90
C THR A 48 -13.20 14.61 35.33
N THR A 49 -13.23 13.65 34.44
CA THR A 49 -12.58 12.36 34.67
C THR A 49 -11.50 12.19 33.61
N ALA A 50 -10.35 12.74 33.93
CA ALA A 50 -9.10 12.29 33.28
C ALA A 50 -8.95 10.80 33.58
N LEU A 51 -9.00 9.96 32.55
CA LEU A 51 -8.64 8.56 32.71
C LEU A 51 -7.15 8.48 32.68
N ALA A 52 -6.58 8.25 33.85
CA ALA A 52 -5.19 7.86 33.98
C ALA A 52 -5.09 6.39 33.59
N ALA A 53 -4.99 6.09 32.32
CA ALA A 53 -4.35 4.86 31.90
C ALA A 53 -2.90 4.89 32.40
N ASN A 54 -2.37 3.77 32.85
CA ASN A 54 -0.94 3.68 33.13
C ASN A 54 -0.19 3.92 31.82
N ASP A 55 0.62 4.94 31.77
CA ASP A 55 1.42 5.32 30.60
C ASP A 55 2.91 5.29 30.94
N TYR A 56 3.60 4.28 30.45
CA TYR A 56 5.00 4.04 30.72
C TYR A 56 5.95 4.69 29.70
N CYS A 57 5.41 5.43 28.72
CA CYS A 57 6.22 6.24 27.82
C CYS A 57 6.91 7.43 28.50
N GLY A 58 6.34 7.95 29.60
CA GLY A 58 6.88 9.13 30.27
C GLY A 58 7.00 10.37 29.35
N GLY A 59 6.06 10.55 28.41
CA GLY A 59 6.08 11.62 27.42
C GLY A 59 7.08 11.42 26.27
N GLN A 60 7.61 10.20 26.08
CA GLN A 60 8.59 9.90 25.01
C GLN A 60 7.96 9.22 23.80
N CYS A 61 6.62 9.13 23.70
CA CYS A 61 5.92 8.61 22.53
C CYS A 61 5.26 9.70 21.72
N SER A 62 5.45 9.65 20.42
CA SER A 62 4.90 10.61 19.47
C SER A 62 4.39 9.89 18.22
N ASP A 63 3.37 10.45 17.56
CA ASP A 63 2.81 9.92 16.33
C ASP A 63 2.43 11.02 15.33
N ILE A 64 2.21 10.66 14.05
CA ILE A 64 1.65 11.56 13.03
C ILE A 64 0.94 10.78 11.95
N LEU A 65 -0.22 11.31 11.49
CA LEU A 65 -0.99 10.75 10.36
C LEU A 65 -1.55 11.89 9.49
N PRO A 66 -0.86 12.31 8.39
CA PRO A 66 -1.37 13.32 7.49
C PRO A 66 -2.52 12.78 6.59
N PRO A 67 -3.45 13.63 6.16
CA PRO A 67 -3.48 15.07 6.37
C PRO A 67 -3.95 15.47 7.77
N GLY A 68 -4.77 14.68 8.46
CA GLY A 68 -5.28 14.94 9.81
C GLY A 68 -6.56 14.15 10.09
N GLN A 69 -7.09 14.30 11.31
CA GLN A 69 -8.35 13.71 11.74
C GLN A 69 -9.48 14.72 11.48
N ASN A 70 -10.12 14.61 10.31
CA ASN A 70 -11.00 15.66 9.78
C ASN A 70 -12.46 15.55 10.18
N GLY A 71 -12.94 14.43 10.70
CA GLY A 71 -14.37 14.18 10.78
C GLY A 71 -15.03 14.08 9.40
N ASN A 72 -16.34 13.87 9.37
CA ASN A 72 -17.14 13.90 8.14
C ASN A 72 -17.36 15.34 7.67
N ALA A 73 -17.09 15.64 6.40
CA ALA A 73 -17.36 16.94 5.82
C ALA A 73 -18.83 17.07 5.41
N THR A 74 -19.49 18.14 5.81
CA THR A 74 -20.82 18.49 5.32
C THR A 74 -20.79 18.96 3.87
N LEU A 75 -21.92 18.95 3.17
CA LEU A 75 -22.02 19.47 1.80
C LEU A 75 -21.48 20.91 1.69
N ALA A 76 -21.80 21.78 2.67
CA ALA A 76 -21.32 23.16 2.66
C ALA A 76 -19.79 23.24 2.76
N GLN A 77 -19.17 22.44 3.62
CA GLN A 77 -17.71 22.37 3.77
C GLN A 77 -17.05 21.86 2.48
N ILE A 78 -17.62 20.82 1.84
CA ILE A 78 -17.13 20.31 0.55
C ILE A 78 -17.18 21.41 -0.52
N LEU A 79 -18.30 22.12 -0.65
CA LEU A 79 -18.45 23.20 -1.63
C LEU A 79 -17.48 24.36 -1.36
N LEU A 80 -17.29 24.75 -0.10
CA LEU A 80 -16.32 25.78 0.29
C LEU A 80 -14.87 25.36 -0.01
N ASN A 81 -14.53 24.10 0.26
CA ASN A 81 -13.22 23.58 -0.04
C ASN A 81 -12.95 23.53 -1.57
N GLN A 82 -13.91 23.03 -2.35
CA GLN A 82 -13.74 22.92 -3.79
C GLN A 82 -13.70 24.27 -4.51
N ALA A 83 -14.46 25.26 -4.02
CA ALA A 83 -14.53 26.58 -4.62
C ALA A 83 -13.41 27.53 -4.18
N PHE A 84 -13.00 27.45 -2.93
CA PHE A 84 -12.11 28.44 -2.29
C PHE A 84 -10.91 27.84 -1.56
N GLY A 85 -10.77 26.50 -1.50
CA GLY A 85 -9.70 25.82 -0.77
C GLY A 85 -9.81 25.94 0.77
N ILE A 86 -11.00 26.32 1.29
CA ILE A 86 -11.22 26.41 2.74
C ILE A 86 -11.31 25.00 3.32
N GLN A 87 -10.44 24.70 4.27
CA GLN A 87 -10.41 23.40 4.93
C GLN A 87 -11.41 23.34 6.08
N PRO A 88 -12.10 22.19 6.28
CA PRO A 88 -12.81 21.91 7.52
C PRO A 88 -11.86 21.86 8.72
N ASP A 89 -12.38 22.00 9.92
CA ASP A 89 -11.62 21.85 11.15
C ASP A 89 -10.93 20.48 11.18
N HIS A 90 -9.69 20.44 11.62
CA HIS A 90 -8.85 19.24 11.73
C HIS A 90 -8.56 18.48 10.41
N ALA A 91 -8.85 19.06 9.24
CA ALA A 91 -8.60 18.40 7.95
C ALA A 91 -7.12 18.43 7.52
N GLU A 92 -6.34 19.44 7.97
CA GLU A 92 -4.93 19.63 7.58
C GLU A 92 -3.94 19.75 8.74
N ASP A 93 -4.35 19.53 9.98
CA ASP A 93 -3.56 19.80 11.18
C ASP A 93 -2.20 19.08 11.18
N GLN A 94 -2.13 17.90 10.61
CA GLN A 94 -0.95 17.06 10.59
C GLN A 94 -0.17 17.13 9.27
N LEU A 95 -0.73 17.73 8.22
CA LEU A 95 -0.09 17.80 6.90
C LEU A 95 1.14 18.73 6.92
N GLY A 96 1.04 19.89 7.55
CA GLY A 96 2.15 20.85 7.70
C GLY A 96 3.33 20.28 8.48
N PRO A 97 3.15 19.81 9.73
CA PRO A 97 4.21 19.16 10.50
C PRO A 97 4.86 17.98 9.77
N TYR A 98 4.05 17.13 9.13
CA TYR A 98 4.55 16.03 8.31
C TYR A 98 5.42 16.53 7.15
N ASN A 99 4.93 17.46 6.35
CA ASN A 99 5.70 18.01 5.22
C ASN A 99 7.01 18.68 5.65
N ASN A 100 6.98 19.40 6.75
CA ASN A 100 8.13 20.21 7.21
C ASN A 100 9.29 19.37 7.72
N LEU A 101 9.08 18.11 8.10
CA LEU A 101 10.17 17.23 8.52
C LEU A 101 11.17 16.99 7.37
N ALA A 102 10.74 16.97 6.12
CA ALA A 102 11.62 16.80 4.96
C ALA A 102 12.75 17.83 4.91
N SER A 103 12.47 19.08 5.27
CA SER A 103 13.48 20.16 5.33
C SER A 103 14.08 20.35 6.73
N GLY A 104 13.29 20.10 7.78
CA GLY A 104 13.62 20.37 9.19
C GLY A 104 14.43 19.28 9.88
N ALA A 105 14.48 18.06 9.34
CA ALA A 105 15.11 16.92 10.01
C ALA A 105 16.57 17.17 10.42
N ALA A 106 17.35 17.92 9.64
CA ALA A 106 18.76 18.19 9.95
C ALA A 106 18.96 18.88 11.32
N THR A 107 18.01 19.71 11.74
CA THR A 107 18.05 20.47 13.00
C THR A 107 17.21 19.85 14.12
N LEU A 108 16.62 18.68 13.89
CA LEU A 108 15.78 17.98 14.85
C LEU A 108 16.59 17.63 16.11
N THR A 109 16.02 17.84 17.27
CA THR A 109 16.49 17.39 18.59
C THR A 109 15.34 16.71 19.32
N ASP A 110 15.61 15.94 20.37
CA ASP A 110 14.56 15.25 21.12
C ASP A 110 13.51 16.22 21.67
N ALA A 111 13.91 17.40 22.12
CA ALA A 111 13.01 18.45 22.57
C ALA A 111 12.11 19.05 21.46
N LYS A 112 12.46 18.84 20.19
CA LYS A 112 11.74 19.37 19.02
C LYS A 112 10.96 18.29 18.24
N ILE A 113 10.88 17.07 18.74
CA ILE A 113 10.13 16.02 18.04
C ILE A 113 8.66 16.45 17.86
N ASN A 114 8.07 17.06 18.89
CA ASN A 114 6.66 17.51 18.84
C ASN A 114 6.41 18.75 17.97
N ASP A 115 7.45 19.36 17.37
CA ASP A 115 7.28 20.33 16.28
C ASP A 115 6.81 19.64 14.97
N PHE A 116 7.08 18.33 14.82
CA PHE A 116 6.82 17.52 13.63
C PHE A 116 5.87 16.34 13.86
N PHE A 117 5.58 16.03 15.13
CA PHE A 117 4.73 14.94 15.57
C PHE A 117 3.72 15.42 16.61
N ASN A 118 2.73 14.61 16.90
CA ASN A 118 1.82 14.82 18.02
C ASN A 118 2.35 14.06 19.25
N ASP A 119 2.04 14.55 20.43
CA ASP A 119 2.19 13.80 21.67
C ASP A 119 1.21 12.61 21.62
N ALA A 120 1.75 11.40 21.75
CA ALA A 120 0.97 10.16 21.76
C ALA A 120 0.79 9.59 23.17
N SER A 121 0.90 10.40 24.22
CA SER A 121 0.50 10.04 25.58
C SER A 121 -0.99 9.68 25.65
N PHE A 122 -1.36 8.82 26.61
CA PHE A 122 -2.76 8.50 26.84
C PHE A 122 -3.52 9.67 27.50
N GLY A 123 -4.79 9.80 27.13
CA GLY A 123 -5.67 10.85 27.62
C GLY A 123 -5.42 12.23 27.01
N VAL A 124 -6.22 13.19 27.44
CA VAL A 124 -6.15 14.59 27.00
C VAL A 124 -6.10 15.49 28.22
N ALA A 125 -5.10 16.38 28.29
CA ALA A 125 -5.03 17.39 29.34
C ALA A 125 -6.29 18.27 29.32
N SER A 126 -6.82 18.64 30.49
CA SER A 126 -8.12 19.32 30.60
C SER A 126 -8.22 20.63 29.81
N ASP A 127 -7.11 21.37 29.71
CA ASP A 127 -7.00 22.60 28.91
C ASP A 127 -6.91 22.33 27.40
N GLN A 128 -6.65 21.09 26.99
CA GLN A 128 -6.55 20.65 25.60
C GLN A 128 -7.84 19.94 25.09
N VAL A 129 -8.86 19.80 25.91
CA VAL A 129 -10.14 19.19 25.49
C VAL A 129 -10.92 20.15 24.59
N ALA A 130 -11.24 19.70 23.37
CA ALA A 130 -12.12 20.42 22.43
C ALA A 130 -13.60 20.11 22.69
N SER A 131 -13.90 18.82 22.86
CA SER A 131 -15.27 18.36 23.12
C SER A 131 -15.28 17.06 23.92
N THR A 132 -16.40 16.84 24.61
CA THR A 132 -16.70 15.59 25.30
C THR A 132 -18.10 15.14 24.90
N THR A 133 -18.26 13.91 24.46
CA THR A 133 -19.52 13.37 23.97
C THR A 133 -19.84 12.05 24.65
N ALA A 134 -21.10 11.89 25.06
CA ALA A 134 -21.67 10.60 25.46
C ALA A 134 -22.42 10.01 24.24
N PRO A 135 -21.84 9.10 23.47
CA PRO A 135 -22.41 8.63 22.20
C PRO A 135 -23.75 7.92 22.44
N GLY A 136 -24.79 8.29 21.68
CA GLY A 136 -26.14 7.76 21.86
C GLY A 136 -26.77 8.02 23.22
N GLY A 137 -26.25 8.98 24.00
CA GLY A 137 -26.72 9.28 25.37
C GLY A 137 -26.33 8.23 26.40
N ARG A 138 -25.38 7.36 26.12
CA ARG A 138 -24.88 6.30 27.03
C ARG A 138 -24.10 6.92 28.18
N THR A 139 -24.14 6.24 29.34
CA THR A 139 -23.42 6.65 30.55
C THR A 139 -22.17 5.81 30.81
N ASP A 140 -21.95 4.75 30.06
CA ASP A 140 -20.84 3.80 30.22
C ASP A 140 -19.72 4.02 29.22
N VAL A 141 -19.78 5.07 28.38
CA VAL A 141 -18.72 5.44 27.46
C VAL A 141 -18.69 6.95 27.22
N THR A 142 -17.48 7.48 27.07
CA THR A 142 -17.20 8.88 26.77
C THR A 142 -16.19 8.97 25.62
N ILE A 143 -16.40 9.89 24.69
CA ILE A 143 -15.46 10.26 23.64
C ILE A 143 -14.98 11.68 23.90
N VAL A 144 -13.69 11.86 24.14
CA VAL A 144 -13.03 13.15 24.26
C VAL A 144 -12.23 13.42 22.98
N ARG A 145 -12.33 14.65 22.45
CA ARG A 145 -11.50 15.06 21.30
C ARG A 145 -10.53 16.16 21.74
N ASP A 146 -9.27 16.05 21.28
CA ASP A 146 -8.27 17.07 21.55
C ASP A 146 -8.42 18.30 20.63
N LYS A 147 -7.94 19.46 21.10
CA LYS A 147 -8.00 20.72 20.36
C LYS A 147 -7.04 20.82 19.18
N LYS A 148 -5.95 20.05 19.21
CA LYS A 148 -4.87 20.16 18.23
C LYS A 148 -5.22 19.41 16.94
N THR A 149 -5.78 18.20 17.07
CA THR A 149 -5.94 17.27 15.96
C THR A 149 -7.34 16.67 15.84
N GLY A 150 -8.19 16.82 16.89
CA GLY A 150 -9.52 16.24 16.91
C GLY A 150 -9.53 14.71 17.05
N VAL A 151 -8.43 14.08 17.36
CA VAL A 151 -8.33 12.60 17.56
C VAL A 151 -9.29 12.18 18.67
N PRO A 152 -10.09 11.09 18.48
CA PRO A 152 -10.98 10.59 19.51
C PRO A 152 -10.24 9.77 20.56
N HIS A 153 -10.42 10.12 21.83
CA HIS A 153 -10.01 9.38 23.01
C HIS A 153 -11.28 8.76 23.61
N ILE A 154 -11.43 7.45 23.45
CA ILE A 154 -12.64 6.70 23.80
C ILE A 154 -12.38 5.97 25.12
N THR A 155 -13.28 6.19 26.06
CA THR A 155 -13.19 5.55 27.36
C THR A 155 -14.51 4.95 27.79
N GLY A 156 -14.51 3.66 28.09
CA GLY A 156 -15.67 2.94 28.57
C GLY A 156 -15.46 2.33 29.95
N THR A 157 -16.54 2.30 30.75
CA THR A 157 -16.60 1.54 32.00
C THR A 157 -17.05 0.10 31.77
N THR A 158 -17.57 -0.20 30.58
CA THR A 158 -17.89 -1.55 30.10
C THR A 158 -17.18 -1.79 28.76
N ARG A 159 -16.84 -3.05 28.46
CA ARG A 159 -16.25 -3.40 27.15
C ARG A 159 -17.20 -3.09 25.99
N TYR A 160 -18.49 -3.42 26.17
CA TYR A 160 -19.53 -3.05 25.20
C TYR A 160 -19.59 -1.53 24.93
N GLY A 161 -19.56 -0.72 26.00
CA GLY A 161 -19.56 0.74 25.87
C GLY A 161 -18.32 1.26 25.12
N THR A 162 -17.14 0.69 25.42
CA THR A 162 -15.87 1.06 24.77
C THR A 162 -15.95 0.82 23.26
N GLU A 163 -16.36 -0.38 22.84
CA GLU A 163 -16.47 -0.73 21.42
C GLU A 163 -17.58 0.03 20.71
N TYR A 164 -18.70 0.27 21.38
CA TYR A 164 -19.75 1.15 20.88
C TYR A 164 -19.22 2.57 20.63
N GLY A 165 -18.42 3.11 21.55
CA GLY A 165 -17.77 4.40 21.39
C GLY A 165 -16.78 4.41 20.22
N ALA A 166 -16.01 3.34 20.02
CA ALA A 166 -15.10 3.20 18.89
C ALA A 166 -15.85 3.20 17.55
N GLY A 167 -16.95 2.45 17.44
CA GLY A 167 -17.79 2.44 16.24
C GLY A 167 -18.45 3.79 15.95
N TYR A 168 -18.94 4.46 17.00
CA TYR A 168 -19.52 5.80 16.87
C TYR A 168 -18.49 6.83 16.40
N ALA A 169 -17.27 6.81 16.95
CA ALA A 169 -16.18 7.71 16.55
C ALA A 169 -15.71 7.41 15.11
N ALA A 170 -15.59 6.13 14.74
CA ALA A 170 -15.23 5.74 13.38
C ALA A 170 -16.22 6.27 12.34
N ALA A 171 -17.51 6.12 12.59
CA ALA A 171 -18.56 6.64 11.72
C ALA A 171 -18.58 8.19 11.72
N GLN A 172 -18.31 8.83 12.86
CA GLN A 172 -18.23 10.28 12.96
C GLN A 172 -17.09 10.86 12.10
N ASP A 173 -16.01 10.09 11.90
CA ASP A 173 -14.83 10.57 11.19
C ASP A 173 -14.72 10.07 9.74
N ARG A 174 -15.26 8.87 9.43
CA ARG A 174 -14.97 8.18 8.17
C ARG A 174 -16.19 7.48 7.54
N LEU A 175 -17.43 7.82 7.89
CA LEU A 175 -18.61 7.08 7.45
C LEU A 175 -18.65 6.85 5.93
N TRP A 176 -18.42 7.91 5.13
CA TRP A 176 -18.40 7.80 3.67
C TRP A 176 -17.34 6.80 3.17
N LEU A 177 -16.12 6.88 3.70
CA LEU A 177 -15.03 5.98 3.32
C LEU A 177 -15.32 4.53 3.67
N MET A 178 -15.88 4.29 4.86
CA MET A 178 -16.30 2.95 5.31
C MET A 178 -17.36 2.38 4.36
N ASP A 179 -18.30 3.22 3.93
CA ASP A 179 -19.38 2.84 3.02
C ASP A 179 -18.85 2.54 1.60
N VAL A 180 -17.92 3.33 1.10
CA VAL A 180 -17.22 3.05 -0.16
C VAL A 180 -16.54 1.68 -0.10
N PHE A 181 -15.77 1.39 0.95
CA PHE A 181 -15.02 0.13 1.03
C PHE A 181 -15.90 -1.10 1.22
N ARG A 182 -17.00 -1.04 2.01
CA ARG A 182 -17.92 -2.17 2.07
C ARG A 182 -18.56 -2.48 0.72
N HIS A 183 -18.86 -1.46 -0.09
CA HIS A 183 -19.40 -1.65 -1.43
C HIS A 183 -18.34 -2.16 -2.43
N VAL A 184 -17.07 -1.78 -2.28
CA VAL A 184 -15.94 -2.38 -3.02
C VAL A 184 -15.83 -3.87 -2.73
N GLY A 185 -15.76 -4.26 -1.45
CA GLY A 185 -15.65 -5.67 -1.04
C GLY A 185 -16.87 -6.53 -1.44
N ARG A 186 -18.04 -5.90 -1.60
CA ARG A 186 -19.26 -6.56 -2.07
C ARG A 186 -19.40 -6.55 -3.59
N GLY A 187 -18.48 -5.89 -4.35
CA GLY A 187 -18.60 -5.72 -5.80
C GLY A 187 -19.81 -4.88 -6.21
N GLN A 188 -20.13 -3.82 -5.48
CA GLN A 188 -21.32 -2.97 -5.65
C GLN A 188 -21.02 -1.46 -5.68
N LEU A 189 -19.74 -1.07 -5.84
CA LEU A 189 -19.33 0.33 -5.77
C LEU A 189 -19.99 1.19 -6.84
N THR A 190 -20.11 0.70 -8.08
CA THR A 190 -20.72 1.48 -9.17
C THR A 190 -22.21 1.74 -8.95
N SER A 191 -22.91 0.81 -8.33
CA SER A 191 -24.32 1.00 -7.94
C SER A 191 -24.47 1.99 -6.78
N PHE A 192 -23.45 2.15 -5.95
CA PHE A 192 -23.41 3.06 -4.81
C PHE A 192 -22.86 4.44 -5.18
N ALA A 193 -21.65 4.53 -5.71
CA ALA A 193 -20.93 5.79 -5.90
C ALA A 193 -20.94 6.33 -7.35
N GLY A 194 -21.61 5.64 -8.28
CA GLY A 194 -21.70 6.03 -9.69
C GLY A 194 -20.79 5.22 -10.61
N GLY A 195 -21.05 5.33 -11.93
CA GLY A 195 -20.45 4.50 -12.97
C GLY A 195 -19.09 4.98 -13.48
N ALA A 196 -18.40 5.88 -12.79
CA ALA A 196 -17.08 6.34 -13.20
C ALA A 196 -16.13 5.16 -13.50
N PRO A 197 -15.29 5.23 -14.53
CA PRO A 197 -14.35 4.15 -14.87
C PRO A 197 -13.45 3.75 -13.69
N SER A 198 -13.09 4.68 -12.80
CA SER A 198 -12.35 4.40 -11.57
C SER A 198 -13.12 3.48 -10.61
N ASN A 199 -14.43 3.74 -10.43
CA ASN A 199 -15.27 2.90 -9.58
C ASN A 199 -15.45 1.50 -10.19
N GLN A 200 -15.64 1.44 -11.52
CA GLN A 200 -15.69 0.16 -12.25
C GLN A 200 -14.40 -0.65 -12.06
N GLY A 201 -13.24 -0.02 -12.27
CA GLY A 201 -11.95 -0.68 -12.12
C GLY A 201 -11.74 -1.19 -10.69
N LEU A 202 -12.07 -0.38 -9.70
CA LEU A 202 -11.88 -0.70 -8.28
C LEU A 202 -12.74 -1.90 -7.86
N GLU A 203 -14.05 -1.89 -8.13
CA GLU A 203 -14.90 -3.02 -7.75
C GLU A 203 -14.56 -4.32 -8.49
N GLN A 204 -14.17 -4.21 -9.78
CA GLN A 204 -13.79 -5.38 -10.58
C GLN A 204 -12.52 -6.03 -10.05
N GLU A 205 -11.52 -5.22 -9.70
CA GLU A 205 -10.23 -5.69 -9.18
C GLU A 205 -10.40 -6.47 -7.87
N PHE A 206 -11.13 -5.90 -6.90
CA PHE A 206 -11.28 -6.55 -5.60
C PHE A 206 -12.24 -7.74 -5.63
N TRP A 207 -13.37 -7.60 -6.34
CA TRP A 207 -14.36 -8.67 -6.37
C TRP A 207 -13.91 -9.88 -7.20
N ARG A 208 -13.01 -9.72 -8.17
CA ARG A 208 -12.39 -10.85 -8.88
C ARG A 208 -11.67 -11.81 -7.91
N ASN A 209 -10.97 -11.26 -6.94
CA ASN A 209 -10.12 -12.01 -6.00
C ASN A 209 -10.90 -12.53 -4.77
N ALA A 210 -12.02 -11.90 -4.44
CA ALA A 210 -12.86 -12.21 -3.28
C ALA A 210 -14.36 -12.16 -3.67
N PRO A 211 -14.80 -13.05 -4.58
CA PRO A 211 -16.18 -13.06 -5.09
C PRO A 211 -17.13 -13.69 -4.08
N TYR A 212 -17.27 -13.09 -2.90
CA TYR A 212 -18.04 -13.63 -1.80
C TYR A 212 -19.53 -13.34 -1.94
N THR A 213 -20.34 -14.34 -1.65
CA THR A 213 -21.78 -14.22 -1.39
C THR A 213 -22.01 -13.80 0.07
N GLU A 214 -23.23 -13.41 0.42
CA GLU A 214 -23.58 -13.14 1.83
C GLU A 214 -23.37 -14.37 2.72
N ALA A 215 -23.66 -15.57 2.19
CA ALA A 215 -23.44 -16.84 2.90
C ALA A 215 -21.93 -17.09 3.13
N ASP A 216 -21.08 -16.80 2.13
CA ASP A 216 -19.64 -16.94 2.26
C ASP A 216 -19.10 -16.01 3.37
N LEU A 217 -19.58 -14.75 3.42
CA LEU A 217 -19.17 -13.79 4.45
C LEU A 217 -19.62 -14.23 5.84
N GLN A 218 -20.85 -14.76 5.98
CA GLN A 218 -21.33 -15.28 7.27
C GLN A 218 -20.56 -16.53 7.72
N THR A 219 -20.27 -17.46 6.78
CA THR A 219 -19.51 -18.68 7.08
C THR A 219 -18.12 -18.35 7.66
N GLN A 220 -17.46 -17.32 7.15
CA GLN A 220 -16.16 -16.89 7.67
C GLN A 220 -16.26 -16.42 9.14
N ILE A 221 -17.32 -15.69 9.48
CA ILE A 221 -17.57 -15.26 10.86
C ILE A 221 -17.79 -16.47 11.77
N ASP A 222 -18.67 -17.39 11.34
CA ASP A 222 -19.00 -18.57 12.13
C ASP A 222 -17.76 -19.46 12.40
N ASN A 223 -16.90 -19.61 11.39
CA ASN A 223 -15.64 -20.35 11.49
C ASN A 223 -14.63 -19.64 12.41
N ALA A 224 -14.43 -18.34 12.25
CA ALA A 224 -13.52 -17.57 13.10
C ALA A 224 -13.92 -17.64 14.59
N ILE A 225 -15.24 -17.62 14.87
CA ILE A 225 -15.74 -17.79 16.23
C ILE A 225 -15.50 -19.21 16.74
N ALA A 226 -15.87 -20.22 15.96
CA ALA A 226 -15.76 -21.63 16.36
C ALA A 226 -14.31 -22.04 16.64
N ASN A 227 -13.38 -21.58 15.80
CA ASN A 227 -11.95 -21.93 15.88
C ASN A 227 -11.24 -21.27 17.06
N ASN A 228 -11.77 -20.16 17.60
CA ASN A 228 -11.11 -19.34 18.62
C ASN A 228 -11.82 -19.34 20.00
N GLY A 229 -12.86 -20.18 20.19
CA GLY A 229 -13.51 -20.39 21.48
C GLY A 229 -13.94 -19.09 22.18
N ALA A 230 -13.48 -18.87 23.42
CA ALA A 230 -13.86 -17.70 24.21
C ALA A 230 -13.39 -16.37 23.58
N ARG A 231 -12.22 -16.33 22.91
CA ARG A 231 -11.74 -15.14 22.21
C ARG A 231 -12.59 -14.85 20.96
N GLY A 232 -13.00 -15.87 20.22
CA GLY A 232 -13.92 -15.73 19.10
C GLY A 232 -15.29 -15.18 19.52
N GLN A 233 -15.85 -15.67 20.62
CA GLN A 233 -17.10 -15.16 21.20
C GLN A 233 -16.95 -13.70 21.66
N GLN A 234 -15.83 -13.34 22.26
CA GLN A 234 -15.56 -11.95 22.65
C GLN A 234 -15.41 -11.05 21.43
N ALA A 235 -14.69 -11.48 20.39
CA ALA A 235 -14.55 -10.72 19.14
C ALA A 235 -15.90 -10.47 18.46
N LEU A 236 -16.80 -11.46 18.47
CA LEU A 236 -18.18 -11.29 17.97
C LEU A 236 -18.96 -10.26 18.80
N ALA A 237 -18.84 -10.31 20.13
CA ALA A 237 -19.50 -9.34 21.01
C ALA A 237 -18.97 -7.92 20.78
N ASP A 238 -17.66 -7.77 20.63
CA ASP A 238 -16.99 -6.50 20.32
C ASP A 238 -17.43 -5.95 18.96
N ALA A 239 -17.45 -6.78 17.92
CA ALA A 239 -17.90 -6.40 16.57
C ALA A 239 -19.37 -5.95 16.56
N ASN A 240 -20.25 -6.63 17.28
CA ASN A 240 -21.65 -6.23 17.40
C ASN A 240 -21.80 -4.88 18.14
N ALA A 241 -21.02 -4.65 19.19
CA ALA A 241 -21.03 -3.37 19.91
C ALA A 241 -20.50 -2.23 19.02
N TYR A 242 -19.41 -2.47 18.28
CA TYR A 242 -18.82 -1.54 17.33
C TYR A 242 -19.83 -1.15 16.23
N ILE A 243 -20.51 -2.13 15.62
CA ILE A 243 -21.56 -1.89 14.60
C ILE A 243 -22.73 -1.11 15.19
N ALA A 244 -23.15 -1.43 16.43
CA ALA A 244 -24.20 -0.67 17.10
C ALA A 244 -23.82 0.80 17.28
N GLY A 245 -22.54 1.10 17.55
CA GLY A 245 -22.02 2.46 17.58
C GLY A 245 -22.07 3.17 16.23
N ILE A 246 -21.62 2.49 15.16
CA ILE A 246 -21.71 3.01 13.78
C ILE A 246 -23.14 3.37 13.44
N ASN A 247 -24.08 2.45 13.64
CA ASN A 247 -25.48 2.63 13.28
C ASN A 247 -26.16 3.73 14.12
N ALA A 248 -25.79 3.87 15.40
CA ALA A 248 -26.27 4.97 16.23
C ALA A 248 -25.79 6.34 15.73
N TYR A 249 -24.56 6.43 15.20
CA TYR A 249 -24.12 7.67 14.55
C TYR A 249 -24.88 7.92 13.24
N ILE A 250 -25.13 6.90 12.41
CA ILE A 250 -25.92 7.03 11.19
C ILE A 250 -27.31 7.63 11.53
N ASP A 251 -28.01 7.04 12.50
CA ASP A 251 -29.34 7.51 12.90
C ASP A 251 -29.32 8.96 13.42
N ALA A 252 -28.32 9.29 14.26
CA ALA A 252 -28.16 10.62 14.81
C ALA A 252 -27.81 11.64 13.72
N SER A 253 -26.89 11.32 12.82
CA SER A 253 -26.44 12.19 11.74
C SER A 253 -27.54 12.41 10.71
N ASP A 254 -28.31 11.38 10.38
CA ASP A 254 -29.41 11.45 9.42
C ASP A 254 -30.55 12.34 9.94
N SER A 255 -30.98 12.15 11.18
CA SER A 255 -31.99 12.96 11.82
C SER A 255 -31.53 14.43 12.07
N GLY A 256 -30.26 14.61 12.41
CA GLY A 256 -29.62 15.92 12.65
C GLY A 256 -29.16 16.64 11.39
N ARG A 257 -29.19 16.01 10.22
CA ARG A 257 -28.71 16.53 8.93
C ARG A 257 -27.22 16.91 8.91
N TYR A 258 -26.38 16.23 9.69
CA TYR A 258 -24.91 16.42 9.68
C TYR A 258 -24.16 15.19 9.16
N PHE A 259 -24.81 14.43 8.29
CA PHE A 259 -24.19 13.33 7.55
C PHE A 259 -23.16 13.83 6.51
N PRO A 260 -22.24 12.98 6.06
CA PRO A 260 -21.27 13.31 5.02
C PRO A 260 -21.92 13.87 3.76
N GLY A 261 -21.41 14.98 3.26
CA GLY A 261 -21.96 15.67 2.09
C GLY A 261 -21.90 14.87 0.80
N GLU A 262 -21.04 13.87 0.76
CA GLU A 262 -20.89 12.92 -0.34
C GLU A 262 -22.19 12.15 -0.63
N TYR A 263 -23.01 11.85 0.39
CA TYR A 263 -24.31 11.21 0.20
C TYR A 263 -25.30 12.08 -0.60
N VAL A 264 -25.17 13.40 -0.50
CA VAL A 264 -25.95 14.31 -1.35
C VAL A 264 -25.38 14.33 -2.77
N LEU A 265 -24.08 14.42 -2.91
CA LEU A 265 -23.41 14.50 -4.21
C LEU A 265 -23.62 13.22 -5.05
N THR A 266 -23.82 12.09 -4.40
CA THR A 266 -24.09 10.79 -5.04
C THR A 266 -25.58 10.43 -5.12
N GLY A 267 -26.47 11.30 -4.60
CA GLY A 267 -27.93 11.17 -4.74
C GLY A 267 -28.60 10.22 -3.74
N HIS A 268 -27.91 9.83 -2.66
CA HIS A 268 -28.50 9.02 -1.59
C HIS A 268 -29.36 9.85 -0.64
N LYS A 269 -29.00 11.13 -0.46
CA LYS A 269 -29.71 12.06 0.42
C LYS A 269 -30.07 13.34 -0.32
N ASP A 270 -31.23 13.90 -0.01
CA ASP A 270 -31.60 15.25 -0.44
C ASP A 270 -31.32 16.25 0.69
N SER A 271 -30.52 17.27 0.41
CA SER A 271 -30.05 18.24 1.41
C SER A 271 -31.16 19.18 1.93
N ILE A 272 -32.26 19.33 1.18
CA ILE A 272 -33.36 20.22 1.51
C ILE A 272 -34.44 19.47 2.28
N THR A 273 -34.93 18.37 1.73
CA THR A 273 -36.04 17.59 2.25
C THR A 273 -35.62 16.50 3.23
N ASN A 274 -34.34 16.17 3.28
CA ASN A 274 -33.76 15.02 3.99
C ASN A 274 -34.27 13.65 3.50
N ALA A 275 -34.85 13.59 2.30
CA ALA A 275 -35.30 12.34 1.72
C ALA A 275 -34.11 11.44 1.38
N GLY A 276 -34.36 10.15 1.35
CA GLY A 276 -33.35 9.11 1.17
C GLY A 276 -32.83 8.56 2.52
N THR A 277 -31.98 7.54 2.48
CA THR A 277 -31.46 6.82 3.64
C THR A 277 -29.97 6.56 3.50
N ILE A 278 -29.29 6.38 4.63
CA ILE A 278 -27.95 5.81 4.73
C ILE A 278 -28.14 4.42 5.34
N ASP A 279 -27.68 3.39 4.66
CA ASP A 279 -27.90 2.01 5.08
C ASP A 279 -27.06 1.64 6.30
N HIS A 280 -27.67 0.98 7.28
CA HIS A 280 -26.98 0.45 8.44
C HIS A 280 -25.92 -0.59 8.06
N PHE A 281 -24.86 -0.64 8.85
CA PHE A 281 -23.83 -1.65 8.78
C PHE A 281 -24.27 -2.93 9.47
N LYS A 282 -23.80 -4.05 8.98
CA LYS A 282 -23.95 -5.40 9.55
C LYS A 282 -22.59 -6.11 9.63
N ILE A 283 -22.51 -7.18 10.39
CA ILE A 283 -21.22 -7.84 10.66
C ILE A 283 -20.54 -8.36 9.40
N THR A 284 -21.28 -8.82 8.40
CA THR A 284 -20.75 -9.25 7.11
C THR A 284 -20.12 -8.10 6.31
N ASP A 285 -20.45 -6.83 6.60
CA ASP A 285 -19.77 -5.68 6.00
C ASP A 285 -18.33 -5.52 6.50
N LEU A 286 -18.07 -5.89 7.76
CA LEU A 286 -16.70 -5.86 8.30
C LEU A 286 -15.82 -6.91 7.60
N VAL A 287 -16.34 -8.09 7.29
CA VAL A 287 -15.60 -9.12 6.55
C VAL A 287 -15.36 -8.68 5.10
N ALA A 288 -16.35 -8.07 4.45
CA ALA A 288 -16.19 -7.51 3.10
C ALA A 288 -15.12 -6.40 3.08
N LEU A 289 -15.06 -5.56 4.12
CA LEU A 289 -14.02 -4.55 4.32
C LEU A 289 -12.65 -5.19 4.56
N ALA A 290 -12.57 -6.20 5.42
CA ALA A 290 -11.34 -6.93 5.71
C ALA A 290 -10.75 -7.59 4.45
N SER A 291 -11.59 -8.11 3.55
CA SER A 291 -11.15 -8.70 2.30
C SER A 291 -10.46 -7.68 1.37
N VAL A 292 -10.92 -6.43 1.37
CA VAL A 292 -10.29 -5.34 0.61
C VAL A 292 -8.94 -4.98 1.21
N ILE A 293 -8.88 -4.76 2.52
CA ILE A 293 -7.66 -4.37 3.23
C ILE A 293 -6.61 -5.48 3.20
N GLY A 294 -7.01 -6.73 3.45
CA GLY A 294 -6.13 -7.90 3.36
C GLY A 294 -5.55 -8.09 1.95
N SER A 295 -6.37 -7.91 0.92
CA SER A 295 -5.91 -7.95 -0.48
C SER A 295 -4.93 -6.84 -0.82
N LEU A 296 -5.07 -5.65 -0.22
CA LEU A 296 -4.17 -4.51 -0.47
C LEU A 296 -2.81 -4.67 0.22
N PHE A 297 -2.79 -5.14 1.46
CA PHE A 297 -1.61 -5.01 2.32
C PHE A 297 -1.07 -6.33 2.86
N GLY A 298 -1.89 -7.38 2.92
CA GLY A 298 -1.59 -8.61 3.63
C GLY A 298 -1.51 -9.87 2.77
N SER A 299 -1.52 -9.77 1.45
CA SER A 299 -1.35 -10.92 0.55
C SER A 299 0.04 -10.94 -0.06
N GLY A 300 0.54 -12.13 -0.37
CA GLY A 300 1.79 -12.36 -1.09
C GLY A 300 1.68 -13.63 -1.93
N GLY A 301 2.53 -13.78 -2.95
CA GLY A 301 2.42 -14.86 -3.92
C GLY A 301 1.56 -14.48 -5.13
N GLY A 302 1.24 -15.47 -5.93
CA GLY A 302 0.57 -15.29 -7.20
C GLY A 302 1.51 -14.88 -8.33
N GLY A 303 0.99 -14.83 -9.55
CA GLY A 303 1.77 -14.46 -10.73
C GLY A 303 2.51 -15.64 -11.39
N GLU A 304 2.25 -16.89 -10.96
CA GLU A 304 2.90 -18.11 -11.46
C GLU A 304 2.69 -18.28 -12.96
N VAL A 305 1.54 -17.88 -13.51
CA VAL A 305 1.29 -17.89 -14.97
C VAL A 305 2.26 -16.92 -15.68
N ASN A 306 2.47 -15.71 -15.14
CA ASN A 306 3.42 -14.75 -15.71
C ASN A 306 4.86 -15.24 -15.57
N ASN A 307 5.21 -15.88 -14.46
CA ASN A 307 6.49 -16.54 -14.26
C ASN A 307 6.70 -17.61 -15.32
N ALA A 308 5.71 -18.47 -15.55
CA ALA A 308 5.75 -19.50 -16.58
C ALA A 308 5.96 -18.90 -17.99
N LEU A 309 5.20 -17.87 -18.34
CA LEU A 309 5.31 -17.18 -19.64
C LEU A 309 6.70 -16.56 -19.84
N SER A 310 7.27 -15.93 -18.81
CA SER A 310 8.60 -15.32 -18.89
C SER A 310 9.72 -16.37 -18.93
N LEU A 311 9.56 -17.49 -18.21
CA LEU A 311 10.46 -18.65 -18.31
C LEU A 311 10.45 -19.23 -19.73
N LEU A 312 9.24 -19.49 -20.27
CA LEU A 312 9.09 -20.04 -21.63
C LEU A 312 9.68 -19.09 -22.70
N ALA A 313 9.55 -17.78 -22.52
CA ALA A 313 10.18 -16.79 -23.39
C ALA A 313 11.72 -16.87 -23.34
N ALA A 314 12.30 -17.03 -22.15
CA ALA A 314 13.73 -17.22 -21.97
C ALA A 314 14.22 -18.53 -22.59
N GLN A 315 13.50 -19.63 -22.38
CA GLN A 315 13.79 -20.93 -22.96
C GLN A 315 13.66 -20.95 -24.49
N SER A 316 12.69 -20.26 -25.03
CA SER A 316 12.52 -20.10 -26.48
C SER A 316 13.73 -19.42 -27.14
N LYS A 317 14.33 -18.44 -26.44
CA LYS A 317 15.48 -17.67 -26.95
C LYS A 317 16.81 -18.41 -26.79
N TYR A 318 17.05 -19.01 -25.62
CA TYR A 318 18.38 -19.56 -25.27
C TYR A 318 18.44 -21.09 -25.22
N GLY A 319 17.31 -21.78 -25.46
CA GLY A 319 17.16 -23.21 -25.19
C GLY A 319 16.80 -23.45 -23.70
N VAL A 320 16.26 -24.64 -23.40
CA VAL A 320 15.70 -24.94 -22.08
C VAL A 320 16.70 -24.68 -20.95
N THR A 321 17.92 -25.25 -21.04
CA THR A 321 18.91 -25.16 -19.96
C THR A 321 19.40 -23.72 -19.71
N GLU A 322 19.85 -23.04 -20.76
CA GLU A 322 20.42 -21.70 -20.62
C GLU A 322 19.31 -20.66 -20.38
N GLY A 323 18.13 -20.84 -20.99
CA GLY A 323 16.99 -19.98 -20.75
C GLY A 323 16.50 -20.04 -19.30
N THR A 324 16.49 -21.22 -18.69
CA THR A 324 16.18 -21.38 -17.27
C THR A 324 17.20 -20.64 -16.38
N LYS A 325 18.53 -20.76 -16.68
CA LYS A 325 19.55 -20.02 -15.94
C LYS A 325 19.40 -18.50 -16.08
N VAL A 326 19.07 -18.01 -17.29
CA VAL A 326 18.79 -16.60 -17.51
C VAL A 326 17.61 -16.16 -16.66
N TRP A 327 16.50 -16.86 -16.72
CA TRP A 327 15.30 -16.55 -15.95
C TRP A 327 15.58 -16.51 -14.43
N GLU A 328 16.22 -17.56 -13.89
CA GLU A 328 16.57 -17.66 -12.47
C GLU A 328 17.46 -16.49 -12.01
N SER A 329 18.42 -16.08 -12.84
CA SER A 329 19.32 -14.97 -12.49
C SER A 329 18.61 -13.60 -12.40
N PHE A 330 17.53 -13.39 -13.16
CA PHE A 330 16.68 -12.21 -13.06
C PHE A 330 15.62 -12.37 -11.97
N ARG A 331 15.21 -13.59 -11.61
CA ARG A 331 14.24 -13.80 -10.52
C ARG A 331 14.82 -13.43 -9.14
N GLU A 332 16.13 -13.55 -8.97
CA GLU A 332 16.85 -13.27 -7.71
C GLU A 332 16.27 -14.01 -6.49
N ARG A 333 15.75 -15.22 -6.70
CA ARG A 333 15.22 -16.06 -5.63
C ARG A 333 16.32 -16.31 -4.58
N ASN A 334 16.11 -15.85 -3.34
CA ASN A 334 17.06 -16.01 -2.23
C ASN A 334 18.48 -15.42 -2.51
N ASP A 335 18.52 -14.16 -3.01
CA ASP A 335 19.78 -13.50 -3.32
C ASP A 335 20.66 -13.33 -2.07
N PRO A 336 21.95 -13.74 -2.11
CA PRO A 336 22.84 -13.67 -0.95
C PRO A 336 23.32 -12.24 -0.61
N GLU A 337 23.15 -11.28 -1.53
CA GLU A 337 23.49 -9.87 -1.30
C GLU A 337 22.29 -9.03 -0.84
N ALA A 338 21.10 -9.63 -0.70
CA ALA A 338 19.90 -8.94 -0.23
C ALA A 338 20.04 -8.50 1.23
N VAL A 339 19.54 -7.29 1.52
CA VAL A 339 19.41 -6.79 2.89
C VAL A 339 18.33 -7.57 3.65
N LEU A 340 18.65 -8.02 4.86
CA LEU A 340 17.80 -8.89 5.68
C LEU A 340 17.30 -8.15 6.92
N THR A 341 16.02 -8.37 7.29
CA THR A 341 15.47 -7.91 8.57
C THR A 341 16.04 -8.71 9.75
N VAL A 342 16.07 -10.05 9.63
CA VAL A 342 16.77 -10.94 10.59
C VAL A 342 18.16 -11.22 10.03
N HIS A 343 19.19 -10.68 10.69
CA HIS A 343 20.58 -10.72 10.21
C HIS A 343 21.57 -11.32 11.22
N ASN A 344 21.07 -12.11 12.18
CA ASN A 344 21.85 -12.83 13.17
C ASN A 344 22.48 -14.13 12.64
N GLY A 345 22.28 -14.45 11.36
CA GLY A 345 22.78 -15.64 10.68
C GLY A 345 21.85 -16.85 10.71
N GLU A 346 20.68 -16.75 11.36
CA GLU A 346 19.67 -17.81 11.35
C GLU A 346 19.03 -17.97 9.96
N SER A 347 18.64 -19.19 9.63
CA SER A 347 18.04 -19.57 8.34
C SER A 347 16.62 -20.05 8.55
N PHE A 348 15.71 -19.55 7.69
CA PHE A 348 14.29 -19.89 7.72
C PHE A 348 13.84 -20.37 6.33
N PRO A 349 14.10 -21.64 5.96
CA PRO A 349 13.76 -22.12 4.62
C PRO A 349 12.24 -22.10 4.37
N TYR A 350 11.82 -21.39 3.32
CA TYR A 350 10.44 -21.36 2.84
C TYR A 350 10.37 -21.10 1.34
N ALA A 351 9.45 -21.78 0.62
CA ALA A 351 9.24 -21.66 -0.83
C ALA A 351 10.54 -21.78 -1.64
N SER A 352 11.46 -22.63 -1.16
CA SER A 352 12.74 -22.89 -1.79
C SER A 352 12.54 -23.67 -3.09
N LYS A 353 13.37 -23.38 -4.12
CA LYS A 353 13.38 -24.16 -5.36
C LYS A 353 13.65 -25.64 -5.07
N PRO A 354 12.81 -26.57 -5.52
CA PRO A 354 13.09 -27.99 -5.37
C PRO A 354 14.23 -28.46 -6.28
N ASP A 355 14.97 -29.47 -5.87
CA ASP A 355 16.02 -30.07 -6.71
C ASP A 355 15.46 -30.64 -8.02
N THR A 356 14.26 -31.19 -7.97
CA THR A 356 13.53 -31.69 -9.14
C THR A 356 12.07 -31.26 -9.01
N ALA A 357 11.63 -30.32 -9.86
CA ALA A 357 10.26 -29.85 -9.88
C ALA A 357 9.30 -30.95 -10.39
N GLN A 358 8.13 -31.01 -9.77
CA GLN A 358 7.08 -31.97 -10.08
C GLN A 358 5.74 -31.24 -10.25
N GLY A 359 4.91 -31.77 -11.12
CA GLY A 359 3.53 -31.30 -11.29
C GLY A 359 3.38 -29.96 -12.00
N GLU A 360 4.45 -29.38 -12.54
CA GLU A 360 4.36 -28.13 -13.28
C GLU A 360 3.36 -28.23 -14.45
N ALA A 361 2.51 -27.21 -14.55
CA ALA A 361 1.47 -27.10 -15.58
C ALA A 361 1.70 -25.83 -16.42
N LEU A 362 2.85 -25.80 -17.12
CA LEU A 362 3.24 -24.66 -17.96
C LEU A 362 2.32 -24.55 -19.18
N PRO A 363 1.85 -23.36 -19.54
CA PRO A 363 0.91 -23.18 -20.65
C PRO A 363 1.58 -23.42 -22.02
N ASP A 364 0.80 -23.91 -22.98
CA ASP A 364 1.21 -23.95 -24.37
C ASP A 364 1.37 -22.52 -24.91
N ALA A 365 2.33 -22.30 -25.81
CA ALA A 365 2.65 -20.99 -26.33
C ALA A 365 1.42 -20.30 -26.96
N GLY A 366 1.11 -19.08 -26.49
CA GLY A 366 0.01 -18.24 -26.98
C GLY A 366 -1.40 -18.74 -26.59
N SER A 367 -1.51 -19.73 -25.72
CA SER A 367 -2.81 -20.29 -25.32
C SER A 367 -3.48 -19.53 -24.18
N VAL A 368 -2.75 -18.73 -23.41
CA VAL A 368 -3.27 -18.05 -22.21
C VAL A 368 -4.19 -16.91 -22.58
N ALA A 369 -5.41 -16.95 -22.04
CA ALA A 369 -6.41 -15.89 -22.14
C ALA A 369 -7.00 -15.61 -20.76
N GLN A 370 -7.12 -14.33 -20.38
CA GLN A 370 -7.77 -13.96 -19.11
C GLN A 370 -9.26 -14.35 -19.14
N GLU A 371 -9.75 -14.91 -18.03
CA GLU A 371 -11.20 -15.19 -17.88
C GLU A 371 -11.99 -13.87 -17.87
N PRO A 372 -12.99 -13.70 -18.74
CA PRO A 372 -13.84 -12.51 -18.74
C PRO A 372 -14.58 -12.35 -17.41
N LEU A 373 -14.57 -11.13 -16.87
CA LEU A 373 -15.31 -10.79 -15.64
C LEU A 373 -16.63 -10.09 -15.94
N VAL A 374 -16.69 -9.25 -16.96
CA VAL A 374 -17.79 -8.32 -17.18
C VAL A 374 -18.58 -8.70 -18.45
N TYR A 375 -19.89 -8.80 -18.28
CA TYR A 375 -20.87 -9.21 -19.30
C TYR A 375 -22.01 -8.19 -19.37
N ASP A 376 -22.79 -8.26 -20.45
CA ASP A 376 -24.06 -7.55 -20.61
C ASP A 376 -23.95 -6.04 -20.38
N ARG A 377 -22.86 -5.42 -20.86
CA ARG A 377 -22.63 -3.99 -20.75
C ARG A 377 -23.67 -3.19 -21.53
N THR A 378 -24.25 -2.17 -20.89
CA THR A 378 -25.18 -1.22 -21.52
C THR A 378 -24.77 0.21 -21.28
N GLY A 379 -25.32 1.16 -22.06
CA GLY A 379 -25.04 2.58 -21.90
C GLY A 379 -23.56 2.94 -22.16
N SER A 380 -23.02 3.86 -21.39
CA SER A 380 -21.61 4.29 -21.51
C SER A 380 -20.59 3.14 -21.25
N ALA A 381 -21.01 2.09 -20.57
CA ALA A 381 -20.17 0.93 -20.37
C ALA A 381 -19.88 0.16 -21.67
N ALA A 382 -20.76 0.25 -22.67
CA ALA A 382 -20.59 -0.43 -23.96
C ALA A 382 -19.44 0.13 -24.82
N THR A 383 -19.02 1.38 -24.56
CA THR A 383 -17.95 2.09 -25.29
C THR A 383 -16.58 2.03 -24.59
N ALA A 384 -16.53 1.52 -23.38
CA ALA A 384 -15.28 1.40 -22.62
C ALA A 384 -14.50 0.14 -23.01
N THR A 385 -14.04 0.06 -24.24
CA THR A 385 -12.88 -0.76 -24.58
C THR A 385 -11.66 -0.15 -23.88
N ALA A 386 -10.88 -0.99 -23.20
CA ALA A 386 -9.76 -0.69 -22.33
C ALA A 386 -8.69 0.28 -22.88
N THR A 387 -9.02 1.55 -23.06
CA THR A 387 -8.07 2.59 -23.45
C THR A 387 -8.46 3.97 -22.90
N SER A 388 -8.40 4.17 -21.59
CA SER A 388 -8.22 5.53 -21.08
C SER A 388 -7.33 5.53 -19.84
N ALA A 389 -6.15 6.11 -20.01
CA ALA A 389 -5.13 6.26 -18.96
C ALA A 389 -5.63 6.99 -17.68
N SER A 390 -6.72 7.74 -17.75
CA SER A 390 -7.25 8.51 -16.61
C SER A 390 -8.22 7.70 -15.70
N ALA A 391 -8.88 6.67 -16.23
CA ALA A 391 -9.71 5.76 -15.42
C ALA A 391 -8.87 4.81 -14.58
N THR A 392 -7.67 4.55 -15.07
CA THR A 392 -6.67 3.69 -14.44
C THR A 392 -6.10 4.35 -13.17
N ALA A 393 -6.11 5.69 -13.03
CA ALA A 393 -5.33 6.37 -12.00
C ALA A 393 -5.84 6.13 -10.55
N ALA A 394 -7.14 6.10 -10.26
CA ALA A 394 -7.63 5.86 -8.89
C ALA A 394 -7.59 4.37 -8.53
N ALA A 395 -7.99 3.49 -9.47
CA ALA A 395 -7.85 2.05 -9.31
C ALA A 395 -6.37 1.66 -9.23
N THR A 396 -5.51 2.18 -10.12
CA THR A 396 -4.05 1.96 -10.11
C THR A 396 -3.41 2.44 -8.82
N THR A 397 -3.95 3.46 -8.14
CA THR A 397 -3.36 3.97 -6.89
C THR A 397 -3.70 3.10 -5.69
N LEU A 398 -4.94 2.60 -5.60
CA LEU A 398 -5.28 1.62 -4.55
C LEU A 398 -4.64 0.26 -4.85
N THR A 399 -4.55 -0.14 -6.12
CA THR A 399 -3.89 -1.40 -6.51
C THR A 399 -2.37 -1.31 -6.48
N SER A 400 -1.77 -0.13 -6.65
CA SER A 400 -0.33 0.04 -6.40
C SER A 400 0.03 -0.14 -4.92
N ALA A 401 -0.93 0.06 -4.00
CA ALA A 401 -0.77 -0.30 -2.59
C ALA A 401 -0.56 -1.81 -2.34
N LYS A 402 -0.96 -2.67 -3.28
CA LYS A 402 -0.71 -4.13 -3.21
C LYS A 402 0.77 -4.52 -3.13
N ARG A 403 1.68 -3.60 -3.43
CA ARG A 403 3.12 -3.91 -3.49
C ARG A 403 3.85 -3.67 -2.18
N GLY A 404 3.12 -3.48 -1.07
CA GLY A 404 3.69 -3.31 0.26
C GLY A 404 4.46 -2.02 0.43
N MET A 405 4.08 -1.23 1.42
CA MET A 405 4.71 0.05 1.70
C MET A 405 4.73 0.22 3.21
N SER A 406 5.88 0.28 3.83
CA SER A 406 6.01 0.55 5.27
C SER A 406 7.46 0.58 5.65
N ASN A 407 7.80 1.26 6.73
CA ASN A 407 9.18 1.37 7.21
C ASN A 407 9.25 1.01 8.70
N ALA A 408 10.35 0.39 9.09
CA ALA A 408 10.70 0.19 10.49
C ALA A 408 12.20 0.42 10.69
N LEU A 409 12.53 1.18 11.72
CA LEU A 409 13.84 1.28 12.35
C LEU A 409 13.66 1.03 13.83
N VAL A 410 14.28 -0.01 14.37
CA VAL A 410 14.27 -0.33 15.81
C VAL A 410 15.71 -0.54 16.26
N VAL A 411 16.11 0.10 17.35
CA VAL A 411 17.47 -0.01 17.90
C VAL A 411 17.37 -0.51 19.35
N SER A 412 18.15 -1.53 19.67
CA SER A 412 18.25 -2.10 21.03
C SER A 412 18.78 -1.07 22.03
N GLY A 413 18.28 -1.11 23.26
CA GLY A 413 18.72 -0.25 24.37
C GLY A 413 20.24 -0.24 24.63
N LYS A 414 20.93 -1.30 24.23
CA LYS A 414 22.41 -1.37 24.30
C LYS A 414 23.13 -0.22 23.59
N TYR A 415 22.52 0.33 22.52
CA TYR A 415 23.14 1.36 21.67
C TYR A 415 22.52 2.74 21.84
N THR A 416 21.47 2.87 22.65
CA THR A 416 20.78 4.14 22.88
C THR A 416 21.42 4.95 24.02
N ALA A 417 21.17 6.25 24.04
CA ALA A 417 21.66 7.15 25.09
C ALA A 417 20.96 6.91 26.42
N SER A 418 19.70 6.49 26.40
CA SER A 418 18.87 6.24 27.59
C SER A 418 19.07 4.84 28.18
N GLY A 419 19.58 3.90 27.39
CA GLY A 419 19.59 2.46 27.75
C GLY A 419 18.27 1.74 27.42
N HIS A 420 17.26 2.44 26.88
CA HIS A 420 15.98 1.88 26.47
C HIS A 420 15.90 1.71 24.96
N PRO A 421 15.24 0.68 24.41
CA PRO A 421 15.01 0.56 22.99
C PRO A 421 14.25 1.77 22.41
N ILE A 422 14.60 2.13 21.18
CA ILE A 422 13.93 3.19 20.43
C ILE A 422 13.42 2.63 19.12
N ALA A 423 12.15 2.92 18.77
CA ALA A 423 11.58 2.58 17.48
C ALA A 423 11.05 3.82 16.74
N VAL A 424 11.33 3.87 15.43
CA VAL A 424 10.72 4.81 14.48
C VAL A 424 10.15 3.95 13.35
N PHE A 425 8.83 3.80 13.32
CA PHE A 425 8.18 2.89 12.38
C PHE A 425 6.75 3.32 12.02
N GLY A 426 6.18 2.66 11.03
CA GLY A 426 4.79 2.81 10.65
C GLY A 426 4.49 2.37 9.23
N PRO A 427 3.21 2.18 8.91
CA PRO A 427 2.76 1.84 7.57
C PRO A 427 2.87 3.04 6.63
N GLN A 428 3.08 2.72 5.36
CA GLN A 428 3.01 3.66 4.25
C GLN A 428 1.83 3.24 3.37
N THR A 429 0.61 3.67 3.74
CA THR A 429 -0.64 3.24 3.10
C THR A 429 -1.06 4.12 1.92
N GLY A 430 -0.19 5.03 1.46
CA GLY A 430 -0.50 6.03 0.45
C GLY A 430 -1.13 7.30 1.05
N TYR A 431 -1.33 8.29 0.21
CA TYR A 431 -1.80 9.62 0.60
C TYR A 431 -3.22 9.84 0.07
N PHE A 432 -4.21 9.77 0.96
CA PHE A 432 -5.63 9.86 0.62
C PHE A 432 -6.34 10.95 1.43
N ALA A 433 -7.45 11.44 0.91
CA ALA A 433 -8.33 12.41 1.56
C ALA A 433 -9.81 11.96 1.45
N PRO A 434 -10.43 11.48 2.53
CA PRO A 434 -9.86 11.20 3.84
C PRO A 434 -8.82 10.07 3.80
N GLN A 435 -7.90 10.03 4.80
CA GLN A 435 -6.88 8.98 4.89
C GLN A 435 -7.54 7.62 5.19
N LEU A 436 -6.95 6.54 4.65
CA LEU A 436 -7.44 5.16 4.87
C LEU A 436 -7.41 4.77 6.34
N LEU A 437 -6.35 5.19 7.03
CA LEU A 437 -6.18 5.01 8.47
C LEU A 437 -6.85 6.16 9.24
N MET A 438 -7.25 5.87 10.47
CA MET A 438 -7.68 6.86 11.45
C MET A 438 -6.96 6.64 12.77
N LEU A 439 -6.61 7.74 13.45
CA LEU A 439 -6.05 7.70 14.81
C LEU A 439 -7.15 7.60 15.84
N GLN A 440 -6.91 6.84 16.89
CA GLN A 440 -7.79 6.77 18.06
C GLN A 440 -7.04 6.29 19.30
N GLU A 441 -7.61 6.56 20.45
CA GLU A 441 -7.26 5.92 21.72
C GLU A 441 -8.48 5.17 22.26
N ILE A 442 -8.28 3.95 22.71
CA ILE A 442 -9.32 3.08 23.29
C ILE A 442 -8.89 2.65 24.68
N GLN A 443 -9.72 2.98 25.70
CA GLN A 443 -9.49 2.60 27.10
C GLN A 443 -10.77 2.00 27.68
N GLY A 444 -10.68 0.75 28.16
CA GLY A 444 -11.81 0.05 28.76
C GLY A 444 -11.42 -1.33 29.29
N PRO A 445 -12.38 -2.08 29.85
CA PRO A 445 -12.11 -3.43 30.37
C PRO A 445 -11.50 -4.36 29.31
N GLY A 446 -10.23 -4.78 29.51
CA GLY A 446 -9.48 -5.63 28.57
C GLY A 446 -9.04 -4.95 27.29
N LEU A 447 -9.05 -3.62 27.25
CA LEU A 447 -8.62 -2.79 26.11
C LEU A 447 -7.82 -1.59 26.61
N SER A 448 -6.59 -1.43 26.12
CA SER A 448 -5.78 -0.22 26.37
C SER A 448 -4.79 -0.03 25.22
N ALA A 449 -5.15 0.81 24.27
CA ALA A 449 -4.32 1.05 23.09
C ALA A 449 -4.55 2.45 22.51
N ARG A 450 -3.52 2.99 21.84
CA ARG A 450 -3.57 4.19 21.01
C ARG A 450 -2.81 3.95 19.71
N GLY A 451 -3.35 4.40 18.59
CA GLY A 451 -2.69 4.29 17.30
C GLY A 451 -3.66 4.39 16.14
N ALA A 452 -3.28 3.79 15.03
CA ALA A 452 -4.01 3.84 13.78
C ALA A 452 -4.64 2.49 13.43
N SER A 453 -5.82 2.57 12.79
CA SER A 453 -6.53 1.42 12.24
C SER A 453 -7.21 1.80 10.95
N PHE A 454 -7.50 0.83 10.09
CA PHE A 454 -8.33 1.08 8.91
C PHE A 454 -9.77 1.43 9.33
N ALA A 455 -10.31 2.49 8.72
CA ALA A 455 -11.67 2.93 9.00
C ALA A 455 -12.68 1.83 8.67
N GLY A 456 -13.55 1.49 9.62
CA GLY A 456 -14.47 0.37 9.54
C GLY A 456 -13.98 -0.95 10.15
N LEU A 457 -12.67 -1.06 10.44
CA LEU A 457 -12.06 -2.18 11.18
C LEU A 457 -11.45 -1.71 12.51
N SER A 458 -11.70 -0.47 12.91
CA SER A 458 -11.05 0.21 14.04
C SER A 458 -11.65 -0.14 15.42
N MET A 459 -12.30 -1.29 15.58
CA MET A 459 -12.65 -1.78 16.91
C MET A 459 -11.41 -2.14 17.73
N TYR A 460 -10.31 -2.46 17.09
CA TYR A 460 -8.99 -2.60 17.74
C TYR A 460 -7.99 -1.68 17.05
N VAL A 461 -6.99 -1.20 17.80
CA VAL A 461 -5.83 -0.52 17.21
C VAL A 461 -4.98 -1.56 16.50
N GLU A 462 -4.79 -1.39 15.18
CA GLU A 462 -4.03 -2.32 14.37
C GLU A 462 -2.53 -2.05 14.41
N LEU A 463 -2.13 -0.78 14.50
CA LEU A 463 -0.76 -0.30 14.49
C LEU A 463 -0.62 0.81 15.52
N GLY A 464 0.16 0.59 16.59
CA GLY A 464 0.15 1.56 17.66
C GLY A 464 0.95 1.16 18.89
N ARG A 465 0.42 1.52 20.03
CA ARG A 465 1.01 1.24 21.34
C ARG A 465 -0.01 0.84 22.39
N GLY A 466 0.39 -0.01 23.31
CA GLY A 466 -0.23 -0.23 24.60
C GLY A 466 0.36 0.69 25.68
N GLN A 467 0.18 0.31 26.94
CA GLN A 467 0.65 1.09 28.09
C GLN A 467 2.19 1.15 28.15
N ASP A 468 2.87 0.04 27.90
CA ASP A 468 4.32 -0.15 28.08
C ASP A 468 5.01 -0.89 26.93
N TYR A 469 4.34 -1.01 25.78
CA TYR A 469 4.87 -1.60 24.55
C TYR A 469 4.27 -0.93 23.32
N SER A 470 4.96 -1.05 22.19
CA SER A 470 4.48 -0.59 20.90
C SER A 470 4.64 -1.68 19.84
N TRP A 471 3.81 -1.60 18.80
CA TRP A 471 3.87 -2.47 17.64
C TRP A 471 3.59 -1.74 16.34
N SER A 472 4.19 -2.24 15.29
CA SER A 472 3.90 -1.81 13.92
C SER A 472 4.17 -2.94 12.96
N ALA A 473 3.62 -2.84 11.75
CA ALA A 473 3.83 -3.83 10.70
C ALA A 473 4.38 -3.20 9.43
N THR A 474 5.10 -4.03 8.66
CA THR A 474 5.37 -3.78 7.24
C THR A 474 4.84 -4.97 6.44
N THR A 475 4.36 -4.76 5.22
CA THR A 475 4.00 -5.87 4.32
C THR A 475 5.23 -6.75 4.06
N SER A 476 5.07 -8.06 4.06
CA SER A 476 6.17 -9.00 3.87
C SER A 476 6.14 -9.76 2.55
N GLY A 477 4.97 -9.99 1.97
CA GLY A 477 4.81 -10.53 0.62
C GLY A 477 5.30 -11.97 0.43
N GLN A 478 5.38 -12.78 1.51
CA GLN A 478 5.69 -14.20 1.33
C GLN A 478 4.57 -14.92 0.57
N ASP A 479 4.95 -16.00 -0.09
CA ASP A 479 4.10 -16.71 -1.02
C ASP A 479 3.06 -17.61 -0.32
N ILE A 480 1.83 -17.10 -0.19
CA ILE A 480 0.67 -17.81 0.37
C ILE A 480 -0.41 -18.12 -0.70
N ILE A 481 -0.06 -17.98 -1.96
CA ILE A 481 -0.97 -18.15 -3.11
C ILE A 481 -0.33 -19.10 -4.10
N ASP A 482 -1.09 -20.10 -4.56
CA ASP A 482 -0.67 -20.99 -5.64
C ASP A 482 -1.70 -21.03 -6.78
N THR A 483 -1.22 -21.14 -8.00
CA THR A 483 -2.06 -21.33 -9.19
C THR A 483 -2.17 -22.81 -9.52
N TYR A 484 -3.41 -23.32 -9.58
CA TYR A 484 -3.71 -24.67 -9.99
C TYR A 484 -4.32 -24.72 -11.38
N ALA A 485 -3.80 -25.62 -12.23
CA ALA A 485 -4.35 -25.94 -13.54
C ALA A 485 -5.38 -27.05 -13.41
N VAL A 486 -6.68 -26.73 -13.46
CA VAL A 486 -7.75 -27.73 -13.49
C VAL A 486 -8.01 -28.14 -14.92
N GLU A 487 -7.95 -29.45 -15.22
CA GLU A 487 -8.26 -30.01 -16.56
C GLU A 487 -9.76 -29.94 -16.80
N LEU A 488 -10.19 -29.37 -17.93
CA LEU A 488 -11.61 -29.28 -18.32
C LEU A 488 -12.08 -30.60 -18.89
N CYS A 489 -13.34 -30.99 -18.61
CA CYS A 489 -13.85 -32.30 -18.98
C CYS A 489 -15.02 -32.26 -19.93
N GLN A 490 -16.18 -31.79 -19.56
CA GLN A 490 -17.41 -31.87 -20.35
C GLN A 490 -17.58 -30.62 -21.25
N ASP A 491 -17.28 -29.47 -20.72
CA ASP A 491 -17.32 -28.15 -21.36
C ASP A 491 -16.38 -27.19 -20.66
N ASP A 492 -16.42 -25.90 -20.96
CA ASP A 492 -15.56 -24.91 -20.37
C ASP A 492 -15.93 -24.55 -18.90
N TYR A 493 -17.01 -25.11 -18.34
CA TYR A 493 -17.52 -24.86 -16.99
C TYR A 493 -17.54 -26.10 -16.10
N HIS A 494 -16.97 -27.22 -16.57
CA HIS A 494 -16.75 -28.44 -15.80
C HIS A 494 -15.28 -28.82 -15.79
N TYR A 495 -14.78 -29.25 -14.64
CA TYR A 495 -13.36 -29.62 -14.45
C TYR A 495 -13.23 -30.97 -13.73
N LEU A 496 -12.09 -31.60 -13.88
CA LEU A 496 -11.75 -32.80 -13.14
C LEU A 496 -11.28 -32.45 -11.73
N TYR A 497 -12.02 -32.90 -10.72
CA TYR A 497 -11.62 -32.90 -9.33
C TYR A 497 -11.43 -34.36 -8.86
N HIS A 498 -10.19 -34.74 -8.53
CA HIS A 498 -9.82 -36.13 -8.18
C HIS A 498 -10.44 -37.18 -9.12
N GLY A 499 -10.37 -36.91 -10.41
CA GLY A 499 -10.90 -37.82 -11.47
C GLY A 499 -12.42 -37.74 -11.72
N THR A 500 -13.17 -36.95 -10.94
CA THR A 500 -14.61 -36.73 -11.11
C THR A 500 -14.85 -35.40 -11.84
N CYS A 501 -15.65 -35.45 -12.91
CA CYS A 501 -16.07 -34.26 -13.64
C CYS A 501 -17.09 -33.48 -12.81
N THR A 502 -16.71 -32.28 -12.37
CA THR A 502 -17.42 -31.44 -11.41
C THR A 502 -17.74 -30.08 -12.02
N ALA A 503 -18.93 -29.55 -11.82
CA ALA A 503 -19.31 -28.22 -12.28
C ALA A 503 -18.60 -27.13 -11.45
N MET A 504 -18.20 -26.06 -12.11
CA MET A 504 -17.75 -24.84 -11.43
C MET A 504 -18.92 -24.13 -10.77
N ASP A 505 -18.67 -23.53 -9.61
CA ASP A 505 -19.63 -22.64 -8.97
C ASP A 505 -19.57 -21.26 -9.64
N LYS A 506 -20.73 -20.66 -9.90
CA LYS A 506 -20.83 -19.35 -10.57
C LYS A 506 -21.41 -18.32 -9.62
N VAL A 507 -20.63 -17.26 -9.36
CA VAL A 507 -21.07 -16.12 -8.57
C VAL A 507 -21.27 -14.91 -9.48
N GLU A 508 -22.37 -14.19 -9.30
CA GLU A 508 -22.75 -13.06 -10.15
C GLU A 508 -23.12 -11.83 -9.33
N ARG A 509 -22.79 -10.63 -9.89
CA ARG A 509 -23.24 -9.33 -9.42
C ARG A 509 -23.73 -8.50 -10.59
N THR A 510 -24.91 -7.90 -10.46
CA THR A 510 -25.43 -6.94 -11.44
C THR A 510 -25.39 -5.55 -10.84
N ASN A 511 -24.72 -4.63 -11.53
CA ASN A 511 -24.59 -3.26 -11.14
C ASN A 511 -25.23 -2.34 -12.18
N SER A 512 -25.86 -1.25 -11.70
CA SER A 512 -26.44 -0.22 -12.54
C SER A 512 -26.24 1.14 -11.88
N TRP A 513 -26.06 2.18 -12.69
CA TRP A 513 -25.84 3.54 -12.22
C TRP A 513 -26.56 4.56 -13.08
N LYS A 514 -26.70 5.76 -12.50
CA LYS A 514 -27.22 6.97 -13.16
C LYS A 514 -26.23 8.09 -12.93
N PRO A 515 -26.23 9.15 -13.77
CA PRO A 515 -25.47 10.35 -13.47
C PRO A 515 -25.87 10.94 -12.11
N THR A 516 -24.89 11.43 -11.38
CA THR A 516 -25.05 12.12 -10.08
C THR A 516 -24.35 13.47 -10.14
N THR A 517 -24.42 14.26 -9.08
CA THR A 517 -23.67 15.52 -8.98
C THR A 517 -22.15 15.27 -8.91
N ALA A 518 -21.74 14.17 -8.26
CA ALA A 518 -20.32 13.78 -8.14
C ALA A 518 -19.79 13.10 -9.41
N ASP A 519 -20.65 12.38 -10.15
CA ASP A 519 -20.28 11.58 -11.31
C ASP A 519 -21.25 11.80 -12.48
N SER A 520 -20.80 12.48 -13.51
CA SER A 520 -21.58 12.76 -14.72
C SER A 520 -21.60 11.59 -15.73
N THR A 521 -21.05 10.43 -15.39
CA THR A 521 -21.05 9.23 -16.23
C THR A 521 -22.48 8.86 -16.63
N ALA A 522 -22.75 8.75 -17.93
CA ALA A 522 -24.08 8.42 -18.43
C ALA A 522 -24.59 7.10 -17.87
N ALA A 523 -25.91 6.99 -17.69
CA ALA A 523 -26.53 5.80 -17.15
C ALA A 523 -26.10 4.52 -17.88
N GLY A 524 -25.85 3.49 -17.13
CA GLY A 524 -25.39 2.21 -17.65
C GLY A 524 -25.54 1.08 -16.64
N SER A 525 -25.22 -0.11 -17.09
CA SER A 525 -25.20 -1.30 -16.27
C SER A 525 -24.25 -2.36 -16.81
N TYR A 526 -23.84 -3.28 -15.97
CA TYR A 526 -23.18 -4.52 -16.37
C TYR A 526 -23.43 -5.62 -15.35
N ARG A 527 -23.08 -6.84 -15.73
CA ARG A 527 -23.05 -8.00 -14.86
C ARG A 527 -21.60 -8.47 -14.74
N MET A 528 -21.12 -8.62 -13.51
CA MET A 528 -19.87 -9.32 -13.21
C MET A 528 -20.16 -10.80 -12.93
N GLN A 529 -19.28 -11.68 -13.35
CA GLN A 529 -19.40 -13.12 -13.17
C GLN A 529 -18.03 -13.73 -12.93
N VAL A 530 -17.89 -14.51 -11.86
CA VAL A 530 -16.71 -15.28 -11.52
C VAL A 530 -17.08 -16.76 -11.43
N TYR A 531 -16.28 -17.61 -12.04
CA TYR A 531 -16.34 -19.06 -11.85
C TYR A 531 -15.36 -19.46 -10.75
N ARG A 532 -15.83 -20.31 -9.84
CA ARG A 532 -15.04 -20.86 -8.73
C ARG A 532 -14.91 -22.36 -8.85
N THR A 533 -13.74 -22.90 -8.57
CA THR A 533 -13.47 -24.32 -8.38
C THR A 533 -13.20 -24.62 -6.91
N LYS A 534 -12.91 -25.86 -6.56
CA LYS A 534 -12.37 -26.19 -5.23
C LYS A 534 -11.03 -25.50 -4.95
N TYR A 535 -10.25 -25.16 -6.00
CA TYR A 535 -8.96 -24.49 -5.92
C TYR A 535 -9.08 -22.97 -6.10
N GLY A 536 -10.23 -22.38 -5.79
CA GLY A 536 -10.45 -20.94 -5.83
C GLY A 536 -11.01 -20.42 -7.17
N PRO A 537 -11.01 -19.08 -7.36
CA PRO A 537 -11.52 -18.40 -8.55
C PRO A 537 -10.72 -18.73 -9.82
N VAL A 538 -11.40 -18.82 -10.96
CA VAL A 538 -10.78 -18.97 -12.27
C VAL A 538 -10.24 -17.61 -12.74
N GLU A 539 -8.94 -17.56 -13.09
CA GLU A 539 -8.28 -16.36 -13.58
C GLU A 539 -7.98 -16.39 -15.07
N TYR A 540 -7.53 -17.55 -15.58
CA TYR A 540 -7.15 -17.71 -16.99
C TYR A 540 -7.69 -18.99 -17.57
N ARG A 541 -7.83 -19.01 -18.90
CA ARG A 541 -8.04 -20.19 -19.73
C ARG A 541 -6.79 -20.42 -20.56
N ALA A 542 -6.40 -21.69 -20.73
CA ALA A 542 -5.22 -22.05 -21.52
C ALA A 542 -5.32 -23.49 -22.04
N THR A 543 -4.25 -23.92 -22.71
CA THR A 543 -3.94 -25.34 -22.89
C THR A 543 -2.58 -25.65 -22.27
N VAL A 544 -2.45 -26.90 -21.77
CA VAL A 544 -1.19 -27.46 -21.23
C VAL A 544 -0.98 -28.81 -21.88
N GLY A 545 0.05 -28.95 -22.72
CA GLY A 545 0.26 -30.16 -23.51
C GLY A 545 -0.93 -30.53 -24.39
N GLY A 546 -1.62 -29.56 -24.95
CA GLY A 546 -2.82 -29.71 -25.77
C GLY A 546 -4.12 -29.95 -25.01
N LYS A 547 -4.10 -30.14 -23.69
CA LYS A 547 -5.30 -30.27 -22.85
C LYS A 547 -5.85 -28.90 -22.47
N LYS A 548 -7.16 -28.70 -22.57
CA LYS A 548 -7.82 -27.49 -22.09
C LYS A 548 -7.77 -27.43 -20.57
N VAL A 549 -7.38 -26.28 -20.01
CA VAL A 549 -7.33 -26.02 -18.58
C VAL A 549 -7.95 -24.69 -18.22
N ALA A 550 -8.39 -24.56 -16.96
CA ALA A 550 -8.56 -23.26 -16.30
C ALA A 550 -7.49 -23.13 -15.22
N TYR A 551 -6.80 -21.99 -15.18
CA TYR A 551 -5.94 -21.63 -14.06
C TYR A 551 -6.76 -20.95 -12.97
N THR A 552 -6.65 -21.48 -11.77
CA THR A 552 -7.38 -21.01 -10.59
C THR A 552 -6.41 -20.61 -9.50
N THR A 553 -6.78 -19.62 -8.71
CA THR A 553 -5.94 -19.04 -7.67
C THR A 553 -6.41 -19.50 -6.29
N LEU A 554 -5.60 -20.33 -5.63
CA LEU A 554 -5.81 -20.76 -4.26
C LEU A 554 -4.91 -19.95 -3.32
N ARG A 555 -5.49 -19.20 -2.37
CA ARG A 555 -4.75 -18.49 -1.33
C ARG A 555 -5.17 -18.96 0.07
N SER A 556 -4.24 -19.04 1.00
CA SER A 556 -4.51 -19.52 2.36
C SER A 556 -5.53 -18.66 3.11
N SER A 557 -5.56 -17.35 2.82
CA SER A 557 -6.53 -16.41 3.40
C SER A 557 -7.91 -16.41 2.72
N TYR A 558 -8.13 -17.17 1.62
CA TYR A 558 -9.43 -17.26 0.97
C TYR A 558 -10.45 -17.93 1.90
N MET A 559 -11.61 -17.30 2.13
CA MET A 559 -12.61 -17.69 3.14
C MET A 559 -12.13 -17.58 4.61
N HIS A 560 -11.01 -16.85 4.87
CA HIS A 560 -10.39 -16.64 6.19
C HIS A 560 -10.10 -15.16 6.48
N GLU A 561 -10.82 -14.24 5.82
CA GLU A 561 -10.61 -12.80 5.94
C GLU A 561 -10.86 -12.27 7.37
N ALA A 562 -11.66 -12.97 8.16
CA ALA A 562 -12.01 -12.60 9.54
C ALA A 562 -11.00 -13.08 10.59
N ASP A 563 -10.11 -14.03 10.28
CA ASP A 563 -9.34 -14.77 11.29
C ASP A 563 -8.32 -13.89 12.02
N SER A 564 -7.71 -12.91 11.33
CA SER A 564 -6.72 -12.00 11.90
C SER A 564 -7.24 -11.14 13.07
N ILE A 565 -8.55 -11.03 13.26
CA ILE A 565 -9.17 -10.23 14.31
C ILE A 565 -8.69 -10.63 15.71
N ILE A 566 -8.38 -11.92 15.91
CA ILE A 566 -7.92 -12.47 17.19
C ILE A 566 -6.53 -11.93 17.55
N GLY A 567 -5.62 -11.82 16.58
CA GLY A 567 -4.31 -11.22 16.80
C GLY A 567 -4.42 -9.76 17.25
N PHE A 568 -5.28 -8.97 16.59
CA PHE A 568 -5.52 -7.57 16.97
C PHE A 568 -6.20 -7.46 18.34
N GLN A 569 -7.16 -8.33 18.67
CA GLN A 569 -7.75 -8.38 20.01
C GLN A 569 -6.66 -8.60 21.08
N MET A 570 -5.74 -9.52 20.84
CA MET A 570 -4.64 -9.84 21.78
C MET A 570 -3.64 -8.69 21.88
N LEU A 571 -3.31 -7.99 20.80
CA LEU A 571 -2.42 -6.82 20.82
C LEU A 571 -2.99 -5.64 21.62
N ASN A 572 -4.32 -5.50 21.67
CA ASN A 572 -5.00 -4.44 22.43
C ASN A 572 -5.29 -4.81 23.89
N ASP A 573 -5.06 -6.09 24.27
CA ASP A 573 -5.30 -6.60 25.62
C ASP A 573 -4.07 -6.35 26.50
N PRO A 574 -4.11 -5.38 27.45
CA PRO A 574 -2.95 -5.04 28.28
C PRO A 574 -2.57 -6.17 29.24
N ASP A 575 -3.48 -7.11 29.51
CA ASP A 575 -3.20 -8.26 30.37
C ASP A 575 -2.56 -9.42 29.62
N TYR A 576 -2.60 -9.40 28.27
CA TYR A 576 -2.01 -10.45 27.45
C TYR A 576 -0.57 -10.12 27.03
N VAL A 577 -0.32 -8.97 26.38
CA VAL A 577 1.02 -8.61 25.90
C VAL A 577 1.86 -8.05 27.04
N LYS A 578 2.81 -8.85 27.51
CA LYS A 578 3.71 -8.52 28.64
C LYS A 578 5.18 -8.84 28.35
N SER A 579 5.49 -9.29 27.14
CA SER A 579 6.86 -9.66 26.76
C SER A 579 6.97 -9.88 25.26
N PRO A 580 8.18 -9.93 24.71
CA PRO A 580 8.42 -10.36 23.34
C PRO A 580 7.70 -11.65 22.96
N GLY A 581 7.73 -12.67 23.83
CA GLY A 581 7.10 -13.96 23.53
C GLY A 581 5.58 -13.89 23.45
N THR A 582 4.92 -13.12 24.33
CA THR A 582 3.46 -12.94 24.26
C THR A 582 3.04 -12.06 23.09
N PHE A 583 3.86 -11.09 22.71
CA PHE A 583 3.67 -10.34 21.47
C PHE A 583 3.75 -11.27 20.24
N GLN A 584 4.83 -12.06 20.11
CA GLN A 584 4.97 -13.03 19.03
C GLN A 584 3.79 -13.99 18.98
N SER A 585 3.31 -14.46 20.14
CA SER A 585 2.11 -15.32 20.20
C SER A 585 0.84 -14.62 19.73
N ALA A 586 0.68 -13.31 19.97
CA ALA A 586 -0.46 -12.56 19.47
C ALA A 586 -0.45 -12.46 17.94
N VAL A 587 0.68 -12.09 17.35
CA VAL A 587 0.79 -11.87 15.90
C VAL A 587 0.82 -13.17 15.09
N GLN A 588 1.03 -14.34 15.72
CA GLN A 588 0.83 -15.65 15.12
C GLN A 588 -0.63 -15.92 14.71
N HIS A 589 -1.59 -15.23 15.33
CA HIS A 589 -3.01 -15.31 14.97
C HIS A 589 -3.38 -14.41 13.78
N ILE A 590 -2.42 -13.75 13.16
CA ILE A 590 -2.65 -12.93 11.96
C ILE A 590 -2.27 -13.76 10.73
N ASN A 591 -3.27 -14.19 10.00
CA ASN A 591 -3.12 -15.07 8.82
C ASN A 591 -2.65 -14.35 7.55
N TYR A 592 -2.56 -13.02 7.57
CA TYR A 592 -2.00 -12.21 6.50
C TYR A 592 -0.47 -12.05 6.62
N THR A 593 0.17 -11.74 5.49
CA THR A 593 1.63 -11.65 5.35
C THR A 593 2.18 -10.31 5.82
N PHE A 594 2.65 -10.27 7.07
CA PHE A 594 3.25 -9.06 7.64
C PHE A 594 4.56 -9.35 8.40
N ASN A 595 5.43 -8.35 8.42
CA ASN A 595 6.57 -8.24 9.31
C ASN A 595 6.16 -7.42 10.53
N TRP A 596 6.11 -8.01 11.70
CA TRP A 596 5.71 -7.36 12.95
C TRP A 596 6.92 -6.98 13.79
N PHE A 597 6.89 -5.76 14.33
CA PHE A 597 7.92 -5.20 15.18
C PHE A 597 7.33 -4.82 16.53
N TYR A 598 8.13 -5.03 17.57
CA TYR A 598 7.80 -4.76 18.98
C TYR A 598 8.94 -4.00 19.65
N ALA A 599 8.62 -3.08 20.54
CA ALA A 599 9.55 -2.45 21.45
C ALA A 599 8.86 -2.15 22.79
N ASP A 600 9.55 -2.44 23.89
CA ASP A 600 9.22 -2.00 25.26
C ASP A 600 10.44 -1.29 25.88
N SER A 601 10.45 -1.08 27.21
CA SER A 601 11.58 -0.38 27.87
C SER A 601 12.88 -1.19 27.95
N SER A 602 12.86 -2.48 27.61
CA SER A 602 14.00 -3.38 27.76
C SER A 602 14.29 -4.23 26.55
N HIS A 603 13.25 -4.58 25.79
CA HIS A 603 13.30 -5.59 24.73
C HIS A 603 12.78 -5.07 23.39
N THR A 604 13.29 -5.71 22.35
CA THR A 604 12.79 -5.57 20.98
C THR A 604 12.46 -6.95 20.41
N ALA A 605 11.48 -7.04 19.52
CA ALA A 605 11.19 -8.30 18.85
C ALA A 605 10.72 -8.10 17.41
N TYR A 606 10.87 -9.15 16.64
CA TYR A 606 10.38 -9.29 15.28
C TYR A 606 9.68 -10.63 15.11
N TYR A 607 8.63 -10.66 14.30
CA TYR A 607 7.95 -11.88 13.86
C TYR A 607 7.33 -11.66 12.46
N ASN A 608 7.46 -12.67 11.59
CA ASN A 608 6.80 -12.71 10.29
C ASN A 608 5.52 -13.54 10.39
N SER A 609 4.35 -12.95 10.17
CA SER A 609 3.06 -13.63 10.20
C SER A 609 2.60 -14.10 8.83
N GLY A 610 1.61 -14.97 8.80
CA GLY A 610 0.95 -15.48 7.60
C GLY A 610 0.67 -16.99 7.68
N ASP A 611 -0.43 -17.44 7.12
CA ASP A 611 -0.72 -18.87 6.96
C ASP A 611 0.05 -19.40 5.74
N ASN A 612 1.34 -19.68 5.93
CA ASN A 612 2.24 -20.18 4.91
C ASN A 612 1.97 -21.66 4.61
N PRO A 613 1.38 -22.04 3.45
CA PRO A 613 1.00 -23.42 3.19
C PRO A 613 2.22 -24.34 3.05
N VAL A 614 2.14 -25.53 3.61
CA VAL A 614 3.12 -26.60 3.37
C VAL A 614 2.74 -27.30 2.07
N ARG A 615 3.50 -27.05 1.02
CA ARG A 615 3.29 -27.63 -0.31
C ARG A 615 3.68 -29.09 -0.37
N ALA A 616 3.15 -29.82 -1.36
CA ALA A 616 3.59 -31.19 -1.62
C ALA A 616 5.08 -31.21 -2.03
N THR A 617 5.77 -32.30 -1.68
CA THR A 617 7.20 -32.45 -1.97
C THR A 617 7.47 -32.35 -3.48
N GLY A 618 8.42 -31.50 -3.85
CA GLY A 618 8.83 -31.28 -5.25
C GLY A 618 7.97 -30.26 -6.00
N VAL A 619 6.93 -29.68 -5.40
CA VAL A 619 6.21 -28.56 -6.02
C VAL A 619 7.08 -27.30 -5.96
N ASP A 620 7.27 -26.65 -7.12
CA ASP A 620 7.88 -25.32 -7.20
C ASP A 620 6.79 -24.25 -7.14
N ALA A 621 6.80 -23.47 -6.08
CA ALA A 621 5.84 -22.41 -5.83
C ALA A 621 5.85 -21.26 -6.87
N GLU A 622 6.88 -21.18 -7.70
CA GLU A 622 7.00 -20.14 -8.72
C GLU A 622 6.15 -20.40 -9.98
N PHE A 623 5.58 -21.63 -10.13
CA PHE A 623 4.90 -22.04 -11.35
C PHE A 623 3.53 -22.65 -11.08
N PRO A 624 2.59 -22.56 -12.06
CA PRO A 624 1.33 -23.27 -11.97
C PRO A 624 1.52 -24.78 -11.87
N VAL A 625 0.73 -25.45 -11.04
CA VAL A 625 0.77 -26.89 -10.86
C VAL A 625 -0.53 -27.56 -11.27
N TRP A 626 -0.48 -28.83 -11.68
CA TRP A 626 -1.68 -29.61 -11.96
C TRP A 626 -2.54 -29.76 -10.71
N ALA A 627 -3.83 -29.51 -10.83
CA ALA A 627 -4.84 -29.73 -9.79
C ALA A 627 -5.10 -31.22 -9.54
N GLN A 628 -4.14 -31.89 -8.93
CA GLN A 628 -4.16 -33.33 -8.61
C GLN A 628 -3.77 -33.51 -7.15
N ALA A 629 -4.35 -34.51 -6.47
CA ALA A 629 -4.11 -34.80 -5.06
C ALA A 629 -2.61 -34.94 -4.67
N ALA A 630 -1.75 -35.32 -5.62
CA ALA A 630 -0.31 -35.43 -5.41
C ALA A 630 0.41 -34.08 -5.25
N TYR A 631 -0.20 -32.99 -5.72
CA TYR A 631 0.41 -31.66 -5.78
C TYR A 631 -0.33 -30.61 -4.94
N GLU A 632 -1.40 -31.01 -4.22
CA GLU A 632 -2.12 -30.16 -3.29
C GLU A 632 -1.27 -29.82 -2.07
N TRP A 633 -1.66 -28.76 -1.37
CA TRP A 633 -1.10 -28.46 -0.06
C TRP A 633 -1.30 -29.65 0.89
N GLN A 634 -0.36 -29.90 1.76
CA GLN A 634 -0.45 -31.01 2.70
C GLN A 634 -1.68 -30.86 3.61
N ASN A 635 -2.48 -31.95 3.71
CA ASN A 635 -3.72 -31.97 4.50
C ASN A 635 -4.74 -30.90 4.14
N TRP A 636 -4.75 -30.46 2.88
CA TRP A 636 -5.70 -29.45 2.45
C TRP A 636 -7.14 -30.00 2.43
N ASP A 637 -8.05 -29.24 3.07
CA ASP A 637 -9.50 -29.49 3.02
C ASP A 637 -10.18 -28.43 2.14
N PRO A 638 -10.69 -28.80 0.97
CA PRO A 638 -11.35 -27.86 0.06
C PRO A 638 -12.70 -27.31 0.58
N THR A 639 -13.24 -27.88 1.66
CA THR A 639 -14.52 -27.43 2.23
C THR A 639 -14.31 -26.20 3.14
N THR A 640 -13.24 -26.21 3.89
CA THR A 640 -12.89 -25.17 4.85
C THR A 640 -11.74 -24.27 4.34
N ASN A 641 -11.06 -24.69 3.27
CA ASN A 641 -9.80 -24.09 2.79
C ASN A 641 -8.71 -24.04 3.88
N THR A 642 -8.61 -25.04 4.71
CA THR A 642 -7.54 -25.21 5.71
C THR A 642 -6.52 -26.21 5.21
N ALA A 643 -5.27 -26.06 5.62
CA ALA A 643 -4.16 -26.93 5.25
C ALA A 643 -3.17 -27.09 6.40
N SER A 644 -2.11 -27.85 6.20
CA SER A 644 -0.94 -27.74 7.07
C SER A 644 -0.19 -26.45 6.75
N TYR A 645 0.06 -25.62 7.75
CA TYR A 645 0.85 -24.40 7.63
C TYR A 645 2.22 -24.57 8.28
N THR A 646 3.18 -23.74 7.85
CA THR A 646 4.51 -23.64 8.45
C THR A 646 4.39 -23.38 9.94
N PRO A 647 5.06 -24.16 10.81
CA PRO A 647 4.95 -23.98 12.25
C PRO A 647 5.53 -22.62 12.69
N PRO A 648 5.04 -22.03 13.79
CA PRO A 648 5.47 -20.69 14.25
C PRO A 648 6.99 -20.52 14.38
N SER A 649 7.72 -21.54 14.80
CA SER A 649 9.18 -21.51 14.95
C SER A 649 9.95 -21.47 13.64
N ALA A 650 9.31 -21.79 12.51
CA ALA A 650 9.93 -21.76 11.17
C ALA A 650 9.60 -20.47 10.40
N HIS A 651 8.77 -19.59 10.95
CA HIS A 651 8.64 -18.23 10.47
C HIS A 651 9.85 -17.41 10.90
N PRO A 652 10.37 -16.49 10.07
CA PRO A 652 11.39 -15.54 10.50
C PRO A 652 10.97 -14.80 11.77
N ASN A 653 11.78 -14.95 12.81
CA ASN A 653 11.54 -14.30 14.10
C ASN A 653 12.87 -14.01 14.81
N SER A 654 12.86 -13.06 15.71
CA SER A 654 14.04 -12.72 16.52
C SER A 654 13.65 -11.87 17.72
N VAL A 655 14.47 -11.91 18.77
CA VAL A 655 14.38 -11.07 19.96
C VAL A 655 15.74 -10.43 20.21
N ASP A 656 15.73 -9.13 20.57
CA ASP A 656 16.92 -8.37 21.02
C ASP A 656 18.11 -8.36 20.04
N GLN A 657 17.85 -8.34 18.72
CA GLN A 657 18.92 -7.99 17.77
C GLN A 657 19.44 -6.56 18.05
N ASP A 658 20.66 -6.28 17.63
CA ASP A 658 21.26 -4.94 17.76
C ASP A 658 20.37 -3.85 17.14
N TYR A 659 19.76 -4.14 15.97
CA TYR A 659 18.76 -3.32 15.32
C TYR A 659 17.85 -4.16 14.43
N TYR A 660 16.71 -3.60 14.04
CA TYR A 660 15.89 -4.10 12.94
C TYR A 660 15.66 -3.00 11.92
N ILE A 661 15.69 -3.37 10.65
CA ILE A 661 15.18 -2.52 9.58
C ILE A 661 14.12 -3.28 8.78
N SER A 662 13.16 -2.57 8.28
CA SER A 662 12.32 -3.05 7.20
C SER A 662 11.89 -1.89 6.31
N TRP A 663 12.00 -2.08 5.03
CA TRP A 663 11.30 -1.31 4.01
C TRP A 663 10.71 -2.27 2.99
N ASN A 664 10.09 -3.36 3.50
CA ASN A 664 9.57 -4.51 2.76
C ASN A 664 10.68 -5.33 2.06
N ASN A 665 11.91 -5.26 2.58
CA ASN A 665 13.05 -6.07 2.13
C ASN A 665 12.93 -7.52 2.62
N LYS A 666 13.80 -8.38 2.12
CA LYS A 666 13.87 -9.80 2.48
C LYS A 666 13.91 -10.01 4.00
N GLN A 667 13.10 -10.94 4.51
CA GLN A 667 12.92 -11.16 5.94
C GLN A 667 14.12 -11.82 6.60
N ALA A 668 14.60 -12.91 6.01
CA ALA A 668 15.71 -13.72 6.56
C ALA A 668 16.41 -14.51 5.47
N LYS A 669 17.55 -15.09 5.81
CA LYS A 669 18.26 -16.03 4.97
C LYS A 669 17.37 -17.24 4.64
N ASP A 670 17.44 -17.71 3.39
CA ASP A 670 16.71 -18.85 2.84
C ASP A 670 15.18 -18.73 2.84
N TYR A 671 14.63 -17.57 3.21
CA TYR A 671 13.21 -17.26 3.14
C TYR A 671 12.89 -16.61 1.81
N THR A 672 12.15 -17.29 0.94
CA THR A 672 11.80 -16.76 -0.37
C THR A 672 10.51 -15.95 -0.29
N THR A 673 10.57 -14.72 -0.81
CA THR A 673 9.42 -13.86 -1.00
C THR A 673 8.85 -13.99 -2.41
N ALA A 674 7.57 -13.70 -2.58
CA ALA A 674 6.93 -13.74 -3.89
C ALA A 674 7.44 -12.65 -4.88
N PRO A 675 7.70 -11.41 -4.44
CA PRO A 675 8.12 -10.33 -5.35
C PRO A 675 9.48 -10.55 -5.98
N TRP A 676 9.63 -10.08 -7.22
CA TRP A 676 10.90 -9.92 -7.90
C TRP A 676 11.66 -8.72 -7.32
N GLY A 677 13.00 -8.70 -7.41
CA GLY A 677 13.81 -7.53 -7.10
C GLY A 677 14.25 -7.39 -5.65
N ASP A 678 14.27 -8.46 -4.87
CA ASP A 678 14.88 -8.52 -3.54
C ASP A 678 16.39 -8.81 -3.59
N GLY A 679 17.10 -8.15 -4.50
CA GLY A 679 18.55 -8.37 -4.75
C GLY A 679 19.47 -7.42 -3.98
N SER A 680 20.67 -7.18 -4.55
CA SER A 680 21.76 -6.40 -3.95
C SER A 680 21.41 -4.93 -3.69
N VAL A 681 20.50 -4.36 -4.46
CA VAL A 681 20.03 -2.98 -4.32
C VAL A 681 18.52 -2.96 -4.10
N HIS A 682 18.13 -2.67 -2.88
CA HIS A 682 16.77 -2.47 -2.44
C HIS A 682 16.70 -1.21 -1.57
N ARG A 683 15.56 -0.53 -1.51
CA ARG A 683 15.44 0.68 -0.67
C ARG A 683 15.73 0.44 0.82
N GLY A 684 15.65 -0.82 1.29
CA GLY A 684 16.09 -1.23 2.63
C GLY A 684 17.56 -0.89 2.91
N ASN A 685 18.43 -0.88 1.87
CA ASN A 685 19.84 -0.50 2.00
C ASN A 685 19.99 0.93 2.56
N LEU A 686 19.13 1.86 2.12
CA LEU A 686 19.13 3.24 2.59
C LEU A 686 18.90 3.33 4.12
N LEU A 687 18.06 2.48 4.69
CA LEU A 687 17.83 2.41 6.12
C LEU A 687 18.99 1.72 6.85
N GLU A 688 19.45 0.59 6.32
CA GLU A 688 20.48 -0.21 6.94
C GLU A 688 21.81 0.55 7.04
N ASP A 689 22.22 1.23 5.99
CA ASP A 689 23.45 2.04 5.97
C ASP A 689 23.46 3.14 7.02
N ARG A 690 22.30 3.73 7.29
CA ARG A 690 22.15 4.79 8.28
C ARG A 690 22.10 4.23 9.70
N VAL A 691 21.34 3.16 9.94
CA VAL A 691 21.26 2.58 11.29
C VAL A 691 22.57 1.92 11.72
N LYS A 692 23.31 1.28 10.82
CA LYS A 692 24.65 0.73 11.10
C LYS A 692 25.61 1.80 11.60
N LYS A 693 25.59 3.00 10.98
CA LYS A 693 26.41 4.14 11.41
C LYS A 693 26.01 4.63 12.80
N LEU A 694 24.72 4.68 13.10
CA LEU A 694 24.21 5.08 14.42
C LEU A 694 24.59 4.05 15.49
N VAL A 695 24.40 2.77 15.23
CA VAL A 695 24.75 1.68 16.15
C VAL A 695 26.26 1.64 16.42
N ALA A 696 27.07 1.79 15.37
CA ALA A 696 28.55 1.85 15.51
C ALA A 696 29.01 3.05 16.33
N ALA A 697 28.33 4.19 16.25
CA ALA A 697 28.65 5.38 17.03
C ALA A 697 28.15 5.28 18.50
N GLY A 698 27.06 4.55 18.73
CA GLY A 698 26.38 4.47 20.03
C GLY A 698 25.68 5.78 20.42
N GLY A 699 24.98 5.77 21.56
CA GLY A 699 24.26 6.95 22.05
C GLY A 699 23.10 7.39 21.16
N VAL A 700 22.41 6.45 20.52
CA VAL A 700 21.25 6.70 19.67
C VAL A 700 20.14 7.36 20.48
N THR A 701 19.52 8.40 19.92
CA THR A 701 18.38 9.10 20.50
C THR A 701 17.17 9.03 19.55
N ARG A 702 15.97 9.37 20.05
CA ARG A 702 14.76 9.43 19.22
C ARG A 702 14.96 10.37 18.02
N SER A 703 15.54 11.53 18.24
CA SER A 703 15.81 12.47 17.15
C SER A 703 16.84 11.96 16.15
N SER A 704 17.89 11.25 16.59
CA SER A 704 18.90 10.72 15.67
C SER A 704 18.34 9.58 14.80
N LEU A 705 17.49 8.73 15.35
CA LEU A 705 16.83 7.66 14.60
C LEU A 705 15.76 8.22 13.64
N THR A 706 15.00 9.23 14.07
CA THR A 706 14.06 9.96 13.20
C THR A 706 14.78 10.67 12.05
N LYS A 707 15.95 11.25 12.29
CA LYS A 707 16.80 11.83 11.23
C LYS A 707 17.22 10.78 10.21
N ALA A 708 17.62 9.59 10.66
CA ALA A 708 18.00 8.50 9.76
C ALA A 708 16.86 8.11 8.82
N MET A 709 15.64 7.97 9.35
CA MET A 709 14.43 7.72 8.55
C MET A 709 14.15 8.86 7.57
N ALA A 710 14.17 10.12 8.03
CA ALA A 710 13.88 11.27 7.18
C ALA A 710 14.98 11.50 6.12
N ASP A 711 16.22 11.16 6.42
CA ASP A 711 17.34 11.24 5.47
C ASP A 711 17.23 10.21 4.36
N ALA A 712 16.89 8.95 4.71
CA ALA A 712 16.60 7.89 3.75
C ALA A 712 15.39 8.26 2.87
N ALA A 713 14.36 8.90 3.44
CA ALA A 713 13.15 9.28 2.75
C ALA A 713 13.34 10.28 1.59
N LEU A 714 14.45 11.00 1.54
CA LEU A 714 14.80 11.96 0.49
C LEU A 714 15.85 11.43 -0.49
N ALA A 715 16.45 10.27 -0.23
CA ALA A 715 17.50 9.71 -1.08
C ALA A 715 16.92 9.15 -2.39
N ASP A 716 17.60 9.41 -3.50
CA ASP A 716 17.40 8.69 -4.75
C ASP A 716 18.25 7.41 -4.73
N LEU A 717 17.61 6.26 -4.59
CA LEU A 717 18.28 4.97 -4.48
C LEU A 717 19.24 4.69 -5.65
N ARG A 718 18.85 5.06 -6.86
CA ARG A 718 19.68 4.88 -8.06
C ARG A 718 20.97 5.71 -7.98
N ALA A 719 20.83 6.94 -7.42
CA ALA A 719 21.94 7.87 -7.31
C ALA A 719 22.87 7.55 -6.11
N GLU A 720 22.31 6.99 -5.02
CA GLU A 720 23.12 6.63 -3.85
C GLU A 720 23.87 5.31 -4.09
N ASP A 721 23.20 4.26 -4.58
CA ASP A 721 23.76 2.91 -4.65
C ASP A 721 24.35 2.51 -6.01
N VAL A 722 23.75 2.96 -7.12
CA VAL A 722 24.10 2.47 -8.47
C VAL A 722 24.96 3.46 -9.26
N LEU A 723 24.60 4.75 -9.24
CA LEU A 723 25.27 5.79 -10.02
C LEU A 723 26.78 5.88 -9.81
N PRO A 724 27.33 5.71 -8.58
CA PRO A 724 28.79 5.71 -8.38
C PRO A 724 29.53 4.65 -9.23
N LYS A 725 28.92 3.47 -9.42
CA LYS A 725 29.48 2.37 -10.21
C LYS A 725 29.36 2.65 -11.72
N LEU A 726 28.25 3.20 -12.17
CA LEU A 726 28.09 3.68 -13.55
C LEU A 726 29.13 4.74 -13.89
N LEU A 727 29.35 5.72 -13.01
CA LEU A 727 30.37 6.75 -13.15
C LEU A 727 31.80 6.17 -13.16
N LYS A 728 32.06 5.07 -12.41
CA LYS A 728 33.33 4.37 -12.42
C LYS A 728 33.60 3.73 -13.80
N VAL A 729 32.58 3.15 -14.46
CA VAL A 729 32.69 2.67 -15.84
C VAL A 729 32.99 3.82 -16.81
N ILE A 730 32.22 4.89 -16.74
CA ILE A 730 32.37 6.05 -17.63
C ILE A 730 33.78 6.66 -17.50
N ASN A 731 34.27 6.81 -16.27
CA ASN A 731 35.56 7.43 -15.94
C ASN A 731 36.76 6.45 -16.08
N SER A 732 36.53 5.21 -16.54
CA SER A 732 37.63 4.28 -16.83
C SER A 732 38.61 4.81 -17.92
N SER A 733 38.18 5.83 -18.68
CA SER A 733 39.00 6.62 -19.59
C SER A 733 38.45 8.06 -19.68
N THR A 734 39.24 9.00 -20.21
CA THR A 734 38.82 10.40 -20.35
C THR A 734 37.55 10.54 -21.19
N VAL A 735 36.56 11.30 -20.70
CA VAL A 735 35.34 11.62 -21.43
C VAL A 735 35.61 12.84 -22.32
N THR A 736 35.65 12.62 -23.62
CA THR A 736 36.00 13.68 -24.61
C THR A 736 34.78 14.43 -25.13
N ASP A 737 33.57 13.85 -25.07
CA ASP A 737 32.34 14.55 -25.45
C ASP A 737 31.98 15.57 -24.34
N THR A 738 31.88 16.85 -24.71
CA THR A 738 31.68 17.96 -23.76
C THR A 738 30.32 17.91 -23.05
N THR A 739 29.27 17.42 -23.72
CA THR A 739 27.93 17.26 -23.15
C THR A 739 27.93 16.15 -22.11
N ALA A 740 28.52 15.01 -22.45
CA ALA A 740 28.65 13.90 -21.51
C ALA A 740 29.53 14.27 -20.31
N ALA A 741 30.67 14.95 -20.53
CA ALA A 741 31.56 15.39 -19.45
C ALA A 741 30.86 16.35 -18.48
N ALA A 742 30.07 17.30 -18.99
CA ALA A 742 29.29 18.21 -18.15
C ALA A 742 28.21 17.47 -17.35
N ALA A 743 27.55 16.46 -17.96
CA ALA A 743 26.58 15.62 -17.26
C ALA A 743 27.25 14.80 -16.15
N VAL A 744 28.41 14.18 -16.41
CA VAL A 744 29.20 13.43 -15.41
C VAL A 744 29.55 14.30 -14.23
N THR A 745 29.99 15.55 -14.47
CA THR A 745 30.28 16.49 -13.36
C THR A 745 29.05 16.74 -12.50
N LYS A 746 27.90 17.09 -13.08
CA LYS A 746 26.65 17.35 -12.34
C LYS A 746 26.21 16.15 -11.52
N LEU A 747 26.27 14.94 -12.11
CA LEU A 747 25.90 13.70 -11.43
C LEU A 747 26.87 13.38 -10.27
N SER A 748 28.17 13.56 -10.48
CA SER A 748 29.20 13.37 -9.44
C SER A 748 29.03 14.35 -8.26
N ASP A 749 28.73 15.60 -8.57
CA ASP A 749 28.49 16.64 -7.54
C ASP A 749 27.25 16.29 -6.70
N TRP A 750 26.18 15.81 -7.36
CA TRP A 750 24.97 15.38 -6.66
C TRP A 750 25.20 14.15 -5.77
N VAL A 751 25.92 13.14 -6.25
CA VAL A 751 26.32 11.98 -5.42
C VAL A 751 27.12 12.45 -4.20
N THR A 752 28.08 13.36 -4.40
CA THR A 752 28.89 13.94 -3.30
C THR A 752 28.04 14.72 -2.31
N ALA A 753 26.97 15.37 -2.76
CA ALA A 753 26.00 16.07 -1.92
C ALA A 753 24.98 15.13 -1.21
N GLY A 754 25.12 13.81 -1.38
CA GLY A 754 24.31 12.78 -0.72
C GLY A 754 23.09 12.29 -1.52
N ALA A 755 23.09 12.49 -2.83
CA ALA A 755 22.12 11.90 -3.78
C ALA A 755 20.64 12.18 -3.45
N LYS A 756 20.30 13.36 -2.92
CA LYS A 756 18.96 13.66 -2.39
C LYS A 756 18.12 14.49 -3.36
N ARG A 757 16.82 14.20 -3.38
CA ARG A 757 15.78 15.05 -3.98
C ARG A 757 15.31 16.07 -2.94
N LYS A 758 16.16 17.03 -2.63
CA LYS A 758 15.95 18.01 -1.58
C LYS A 758 15.75 19.41 -2.16
N GLU A 759 14.74 20.13 -1.65
CA GLU A 759 14.53 21.54 -1.97
C GLU A 759 15.74 22.43 -1.59
N THR A 760 15.97 23.50 -2.33
CA THR A 760 17.00 24.51 -2.05
C THR A 760 16.78 25.19 -0.70
N SER A 761 15.52 25.39 -0.34
CA SER A 761 15.06 25.84 0.97
C SER A 761 13.62 25.35 1.17
N ALA A 762 13.16 25.30 2.41
CA ALA A 762 11.79 24.86 2.73
C ALA A 762 10.74 25.64 1.92
N GLY A 763 9.89 24.92 1.19
CA GLY A 763 8.82 25.48 0.37
C GLY A 763 9.27 26.22 -0.90
N SER A 764 10.54 26.11 -1.31
CA SER A 764 11.04 26.73 -2.54
C SER A 764 10.48 26.10 -3.82
N LYS A 765 9.97 24.89 -3.72
CA LYS A 765 9.45 24.12 -4.87
C LYS A 765 10.47 23.97 -6.01
N ALA A 766 11.74 23.89 -5.64
CA ALA A 766 12.87 23.72 -6.56
C ALA A 766 13.98 22.89 -5.90
N TYR A 767 14.50 21.90 -6.61
CA TYR A 767 15.56 21.04 -6.10
C TYR A 767 16.95 21.69 -6.17
N ALA A 768 17.79 21.41 -5.17
CA ALA A 768 19.18 21.90 -5.12
C ALA A 768 20.03 21.36 -6.30
N ASN A 769 19.77 20.15 -6.75
CA ASN A 769 20.49 19.48 -7.84
C ASN A 769 19.55 19.16 -9.03
N ALA A 770 18.65 20.08 -9.39
CA ALA A 770 17.59 19.88 -10.36
C ALA A 770 18.07 19.30 -11.70
N ASP A 771 19.19 19.79 -12.23
CA ASP A 771 19.76 19.29 -13.49
C ASP A 771 20.24 17.84 -13.40
N ALA A 772 20.93 17.48 -12.30
CA ALA A 772 21.44 16.11 -12.11
C ALA A 772 20.28 15.12 -11.97
N ILE A 773 19.26 15.46 -11.18
CA ILE A 773 18.04 14.68 -11.02
C ILE A 773 17.35 14.48 -12.37
N ARG A 774 17.13 15.55 -13.15
CA ARG A 774 16.55 15.49 -14.50
C ARG A 774 17.35 14.60 -15.45
N ILE A 775 18.67 14.70 -15.41
CA ILE A 775 19.54 13.87 -16.25
C ILE A 775 19.40 12.40 -15.87
N LEU A 776 19.40 12.05 -14.59
CA LEU A 776 19.26 10.65 -14.16
C LEU A 776 17.87 10.10 -14.46
N ASP A 777 16.81 10.88 -14.24
CA ASP A 777 15.44 10.48 -14.58
C ASP A 777 15.29 10.17 -16.08
N ALA A 778 15.89 10.98 -16.93
CA ALA A 778 15.91 10.74 -18.38
C ALA A 778 16.84 9.57 -18.77
N TRP A 779 17.95 9.41 -18.07
CA TRP A 779 18.98 8.45 -18.44
C TRP A 779 18.64 7.01 -18.04
N TRP A 780 18.00 6.81 -16.87
CA TRP A 780 17.75 5.48 -16.33
C TRP A 780 17.05 4.54 -17.34
N PRO A 781 15.92 4.86 -17.95
CA PRO A 781 15.29 3.96 -18.90
C PRO A 781 16.13 3.75 -20.18
N LEU A 782 16.93 4.73 -20.60
CA LEU A 782 17.79 4.63 -21.76
C LEU A 782 18.98 3.69 -21.50
N LEU A 783 19.62 3.82 -20.32
CA LEU A 783 20.76 2.98 -19.96
C LEU A 783 20.32 1.52 -19.75
N VAL A 784 19.23 1.26 -19.03
CA VAL A 784 18.72 -0.10 -18.80
C VAL A 784 18.39 -0.78 -20.12
N LYS A 785 17.76 -0.06 -21.04
CA LYS A 785 17.47 -0.57 -22.38
C LYS A 785 18.74 -0.87 -23.18
N ALA A 786 19.72 0.03 -23.17
CA ALA A 786 20.98 -0.15 -23.89
C ALA A 786 21.84 -1.27 -23.31
N GLU A 787 21.75 -1.50 -22.02
CA GLU A 787 22.47 -2.56 -21.31
C GLU A 787 21.87 -3.93 -21.60
N PHE A 788 20.58 -4.12 -21.39
CA PHE A 788 19.95 -5.44 -21.36
C PHE A 788 19.27 -5.87 -22.67
N GLN A 789 18.62 -4.95 -23.41
CA GLN A 789 17.84 -5.31 -24.60
C GLN A 789 18.70 -5.94 -25.73
N PRO A 790 19.96 -5.53 -25.97
CA PRO A 790 20.79 -6.22 -26.99
C PRO A 790 21.01 -7.70 -26.69
N GLY A 791 21.20 -8.07 -25.44
CA GLY A 791 21.34 -9.46 -25.01
C GLY A 791 20.01 -10.20 -24.94
N LEU A 792 19.03 -9.66 -24.22
CA LEU A 792 17.71 -10.27 -24.02
C LEU A 792 16.84 -10.32 -25.29
N GLY A 793 17.03 -9.39 -26.24
CA GLY A 793 16.09 -9.17 -27.33
C GLY A 793 14.81 -8.48 -26.85
N THR A 794 13.99 -7.99 -27.80
CA THR A 794 12.79 -7.20 -27.47
C THR A 794 11.78 -8.00 -26.65
N ASP A 795 11.46 -9.22 -27.06
CA ASP A 795 10.38 -10.00 -26.46
C ASP A 795 10.67 -10.39 -25.01
N LEU A 796 11.86 -10.92 -24.73
CA LEU A 796 12.25 -11.30 -23.39
C LEU A 796 12.49 -10.09 -22.49
N TYR A 797 13.08 -9.01 -23.02
CA TYR A 797 13.19 -7.73 -22.29
C TYR A 797 11.82 -7.22 -21.86
N THR A 798 10.82 -7.28 -22.74
CA THR A 798 9.44 -6.90 -22.44
C THR A 798 8.82 -7.84 -21.40
N ALA A 799 8.98 -9.15 -21.54
CA ALA A 799 8.46 -10.13 -20.58
C ALA A 799 9.02 -9.91 -19.17
N PHE A 800 10.32 -9.68 -19.05
CA PHE A 800 10.93 -9.39 -17.75
C PHE A 800 10.52 -8.04 -17.18
N SER A 801 10.37 -6.99 -18.01
CA SER A 801 9.88 -5.68 -17.54
C SER A 801 8.39 -5.69 -17.15
N ASN A 802 7.62 -6.68 -17.58
CA ASN A 802 6.25 -6.90 -17.10
C ASN A 802 6.23 -7.57 -15.72
N ASN A 803 7.21 -8.44 -15.42
CA ASN A 803 7.34 -9.06 -14.09
C ASN A 803 7.88 -8.06 -13.06
N LEU A 804 8.94 -7.30 -13.43
CA LEU A 804 9.54 -6.27 -12.61
C LEU A 804 9.67 -4.97 -13.43
N PRO A 805 9.03 -3.86 -13.04
CA PRO A 805 9.18 -2.58 -13.74
C PRO A 805 10.63 -2.12 -13.71
N ILE A 806 11.06 -1.42 -14.77
CA ILE A 806 12.45 -0.95 -14.90
C ILE A 806 12.80 0.06 -13.81
N ASP A 807 11.83 0.89 -13.42
CA ASP A 807 12.02 2.00 -12.49
C ASP A 807 10.70 2.41 -11.82
N GLU A 808 10.74 2.63 -10.53
CA GLU A 808 9.66 3.24 -9.73
C GLU A 808 10.17 4.49 -8.99
N SER A 809 10.89 5.35 -9.68
CA SER A 809 11.30 6.64 -9.15
C SER A 809 10.10 7.59 -8.93
N PRO A 810 10.24 8.67 -8.14
CA PRO A 810 9.12 9.56 -7.83
C PRO A 810 8.56 10.33 -9.02
N SER A 811 9.29 10.49 -10.10
CA SER A 811 8.83 11.20 -11.29
C SER A 811 7.67 10.51 -11.96
N ALA A 812 6.64 11.25 -12.35
CA ALA A 812 5.43 10.78 -13.00
C ALA A 812 5.65 9.96 -14.29
N ALA A 813 6.78 10.17 -14.97
CA ALA A 813 7.10 9.48 -16.21
C ALA A 813 7.65 8.07 -16.05
N HIS A 814 7.95 7.61 -14.85
CA HIS A 814 8.86 6.49 -14.63
C HIS A 814 8.34 5.28 -13.87
N GLY A 815 7.15 5.26 -13.32
CA GLY A 815 6.80 4.10 -12.53
C GLY A 815 5.33 3.68 -12.59
N PRO A 816 5.04 2.39 -12.36
CA PRO A 816 3.68 1.88 -12.32
C PRO A 816 2.94 2.21 -11.01
N THR A 817 3.62 2.71 -9.98
CA THR A 817 2.98 3.22 -8.75
C THR A 817 2.15 4.48 -9.01
N GLY A 818 2.34 5.09 -10.16
CA GLY A 818 1.62 6.27 -10.62
C GLY A 818 2.22 7.57 -10.12
N ALA A 819 1.85 8.64 -10.81
CA ALA A 819 2.24 10.00 -10.47
C ALA A 819 1.76 10.38 -9.06
N HIS A 820 2.58 11.15 -8.35
CA HIS A 820 2.20 11.80 -7.09
C HIS A 820 1.87 10.86 -5.93
N ALA A 821 2.27 9.59 -5.99
CA ALA A 821 1.93 8.61 -4.97
C ALA A 821 2.76 8.71 -3.68
N GLY A 822 3.92 9.36 -3.73
CA GLY A 822 4.84 9.51 -2.57
C GLY A 822 5.73 8.31 -2.32
N SER A 823 5.22 7.08 -2.45
CA SER A 823 6.01 5.86 -2.35
C SER A 823 6.84 5.64 -3.61
N SER A 824 8.13 5.35 -3.43
CA SER A 824 9.08 5.22 -4.54
C SER A 824 10.13 4.18 -4.26
N PHE A 825 10.85 3.77 -5.31
CA PHE A 825 11.95 2.82 -5.24
C PHE A 825 11.58 1.47 -4.60
N GLN A 826 10.32 1.08 -4.72
CA GLN A 826 9.86 -0.21 -4.23
C GLN A 826 10.38 -1.32 -5.11
N TYR A 827 10.24 -1.18 -6.43
CA TYR A 827 10.71 -2.13 -7.43
C TYR A 827 11.45 -1.44 -8.57
N GLY A 828 12.46 -2.10 -9.12
CA GLY A 828 13.23 -1.63 -10.27
C GLY A 828 14.38 -2.56 -10.62
N TRP A 829 14.97 -2.34 -11.79
CA TRP A 829 16.12 -3.13 -12.26
C TRP A 829 17.44 -2.65 -11.64
N TRP A 830 17.39 -2.09 -10.43
CA TRP A 830 18.57 -1.51 -9.78
C TRP A 830 19.62 -2.56 -9.44
N SER A 831 19.18 -3.69 -8.89
CA SER A 831 20.02 -4.83 -8.57
C SER A 831 20.64 -5.46 -9.82
N TYR A 832 19.86 -5.59 -10.90
CA TYR A 832 20.38 -6.13 -12.17
C TYR A 832 21.47 -5.22 -12.75
N VAL A 833 21.24 -3.90 -12.80
CA VAL A 833 22.24 -2.93 -13.25
C VAL A 833 23.46 -2.96 -12.34
N ASP A 834 23.27 -2.98 -11.01
CA ASP A 834 24.36 -3.05 -10.04
C ASP A 834 25.27 -4.26 -10.28
N LYS A 835 24.67 -5.45 -10.36
CA LYS A 835 25.39 -6.71 -10.52
C LYS A 835 26.11 -6.80 -11.86
N ASP A 836 25.45 -6.37 -12.95
CA ASP A 836 26.06 -6.41 -14.28
C ASP A 836 27.24 -5.42 -14.38
N ILE A 837 27.08 -4.21 -13.91
CA ILE A 837 28.12 -3.16 -13.93
C ILE A 837 29.32 -3.58 -13.06
N ARG A 838 29.10 -4.14 -11.85
CA ARG A 838 30.18 -4.68 -11.02
C ARG A 838 30.91 -5.82 -11.70
N ALA A 839 30.17 -6.73 -12.36
CA ALA A 839 30.77 -7.84 -13.11
C ALA A 839 31.59 -7.34 -14.29
N VAL A 840 31.15 -6.30 -15.02
CA VAL A 840 31.92 -5.68 -16.11
C VAL A 840 33.19 -5.00 -15.58
N LEU A 841 33.10 -4.36 -14.39
CA LEU A 841 34.27 -3.78 -13.69
C LEU A 841 35.25 -4.83 -13.13
N GLY A 842 34.87 -6.13 -13.15
CA GLY A 842 35.69 -7.22 -12.60
C GLY A 842 35.63 -7.31 -11.07
N GLU A 843 34.59 -6.72 -10.46
CA GLU A 843 34.34 -6.81 -9.02
C GLU A 843 33.64 -8.14 -8.67
N SER A 844 33.78 -8.57 -7.41
CA SER A 844 33.08 -9.77 -6.92
C SER A 844 31.57 -9.52 -6.82
N VAL A 845 30.76 -10.45 -7.34
CA VAL A 845 29.30 -10.44 -7.28
C VAL A 845 28.82 -11.81 -6.83
N GLN A 846 27.95 -11.85 -5.81
CA GLN A 846 27.27 -13.07 -5.39
C GLN A 846 25.86 -13.09 -6.02
N GLY A 847 25.37 -14.27 -6.42
CA GLY A 847 24.08 -14.38 -7.12
C GLY A 847 24.05 -13.52 -8.40
N GLY A 848 25.15 -13.48 -9.16
CA GLY A 848 25.26 -12.65 -10.36
C GLY A 848 24.37 -13.13 -11.50
N LEU A 849 24.18 -12.26 -12.51
CA LEU A 849 23.46 -12.60 -13.73
C LEU A 849 24.18 -13.71 -14.49
N SER A 850 23.43 -14.51 -15.24
CA SER A 850 23.99 -15.67 -15.99
C SER A 850 24.99 -15.27 -17.05
N GLN A 851 25.01 -14.04 -17.50
CA GLN A 851 25.95 -13.43 -18.43
C GLN A 851 26.13 -11.95 -18.17
N LYS A 852 27.16 -11.32 -18.72
CA LYS A 852 27.39 -9.89 -18.70
C LYS A 852 26.66 -9.23 -19.86
N TYR A 853 25.82 -8.24 -19.59
CA TYR A 853 24.97 -7.58 -20.59
C TYR A 853 25.59 -6.30 -21.13
N CYS A 854 26.05 -5.39 -20.26
CA CYS A 854 26.57 -4.09 -20.69
C CYS A 854 27.78 -4.27 -21.61
N GLY A 855 27.64 -3.79 -22.86
CA GLY A 855 28.67 -3.93 -23.88
C GLY A 855 29.08 -5.40 -24.20
N GLY A 856 28.20 -6.38 -23.91
CA GLY A 856 28.53 -7.80 -24.04
C GLY A 856 29.69 -8.23 -23.13
N GLY A 857 29.86 -7.59 -21.98
CA GLY A 857 30.94 -7.83 -21.02
C GLY A 857 32.26 -7.07 -21.29
N SER A 858 32.33 -6.29 -22.36
CA SER A 858 33.47 -5.42 -22.64
C SER A 858 33.34 -4.08 -21.94
N LEU A 859 34.29 -3.76 -21.08
CA LEU A 859 34.31 -2.49 -20.34
C LEU A 859 34.27 -1.26 -21.29
N SER A 860 35.03 -1.30 -22.39
CA SER A 860 35.04 -0.20 -23.37
C SER A 860 33.70 -0.08 -24.09
N ALA A 861 33.08 -1.17 -24.55
CA ALA A 861 31.79 -1.14 -25.22
C ALA A 861 30.65 -0.74 -24.27
N CYS A 862 30.69 -1.20 -22.99
CA CYS A 862 29.77 -0.75 -21.95
C CYS A 862 29.88 0.75 -21.71
N ARG A 863 31.11 1.27 -21.56
CA ARG A 863 31.40 2.69 -21.42
C ARG A 863 30.82 3.51 -22.58
N ASP A 864 31.03 3.07 -23.81
CA ASP A 864 30.56 3.78 -25.00
C ASP A 864 29.01 3.81 -25.05
N ALA A 865 28.34 2.73 -24.70
CA ALA A 865 26.87 2.65 -24.58
C ALA A 865 26.35 3.60 -23.49
N LEU A 866 26.98 3.62 -22.31
CA LEU A 866 26.61 4.51 -21.21
C LEU A 866 26.81 6.00 -21.57
N ILE A 867 27.93 6.36 -22.22
CA ILE A 867 28.18 7.75 -22.67
C ILE A 867 27.17 8.16 -23.72
N SER A 868 26.87 7.30 -24.68
CA SER A 868 25.90 7.60 -25.77
C SER A 868 24.52 7.89 -25.20
N THR A 869 24.04 7.05 -24.27
CA THR A 869 22.73 7.23 -23.63
C THR A 869 22.71 8.43 -22.68
N LEU A 870 23.80 8.68 -21.94
CA LEU A 870 23.95 9.83 -21.06
C LEU A 870 23.91 11.16 -21.86
N LYS A 871 24.59 11.22 -22.99
CA LYS A 871 24.55 12.37 -23.88
C LYS A 871 23.14 12.65 -24.38
N THR A 872 22.40 11.59 -24.77
CA THR A 872 21.00 11.72 -25.18
C THR A 872 20.15 12.29 -24.03
N ALA A 873 20.23 11.73 -22.85
CA ALA A 873 19.50 12.17 -21.66
C ALA A 873 19.82 13.62 -21.26
N ALA A 874 21.10 14.00 -21.29
CA ALA A 874 21.52 15.35 -20.97
C ALA A 874 21.00 16.41 -21.95
N GLY A 875 20.70 16.01 -23.18
CA GLY A 875 20.13 16.88 -24.21
C GLY A 875 18.61 17.09 -24.08
N LEU A 876 17.90 16.30 -23.28
CA LEU A 876 16.46 16.46 -23.10
C LEU A 876 16.13 17.68 -22.22
N THR A 877 15.12 18.44 -22.64
CA THR A 877 14.59 19.58 -21.86
C THR A 877 13.77 19.09 -20.68
N ALA A 878 13.56 19.94 -19.67
CA ALA A 878 12.69 19.59 -18.53
C ALA A 878 11.27 19.20 -18.98
N ALA A 879 10.69 19.88 -19.97
CA ALA A 879 9.37 19.56 -20.49
C ALA A 879 9.29 18.22 -21.26
N GLN A 880 10.41 17.72 -21.77
CA GLN A 880 10.47 16.38 -22.38
C GLN A 880 10.60 15.27 -21.34
N VAL A 881 11.26 15.55 -20.21
CA VAL A 881 11.41 14.59 -19.10
C VAL A 881 10.18 14.60 -18.20
N TYR A 882 9.59 15.77 -17.98
CA TYR A 882 8.39 15.97 -17.16
C TYR A 882 7.29 16.58 -18.04
N PRO A 883 6.52 15.78 -18.78
CA PRO A 883 5.57 16.28 -19.79
C PRO A 883 4.37 17.03 -19.20
N GLY A 884 4.19 16.94 -17.88
CA GLY A 884 3.03 17.48 -17.18
C GLY A 884 1.82 16.54 -17.24
N ASP A 885 0.81 16.84 -16.42
CA ASP A 885 -0.42 16.09 -16.28
C ASP A 885 -1.58 17.00 -15.83
N ASP A 886 -2.65 16.45 -15.25
CA ASP A 886 -3.77 17.21 -14.70
C ASP A 886 -3.42 18.00 -13.43
N GLN A 887 -2.27 17.69 -12.81
CA GLN A 887 -1.79 18.31 -11.57
C GLN A 887 -0.63 19.29 -11.79
N CYS A 888 0.19 19.10 -12.84
CA CYS A 888 1.45 19.77 -13.03
C CYS A 888 1.63 20.29 -14.46
N SER A 889 2.26 21.47 -14.57
CA SER A 889 2.69 21.99 -15.87
C SER A 889 3.92 21.24 -16.40
N ALA A 890 4.04 21.15 -17.73
CA ALA A 890 5.20 20.54 -18.36
C ALA A 890 6.49 21.29 -17.96
N GLY A 891 7.51 20.52 -17.55
CA GLY A 891 8.81 21.03 -17.12
C GLY A 891 8.91 21.35 -15.62
N ASP A 892 7.83 21.27 -14.87
CA ASP A 892 7.84 21.47 -13.42
C ASP A 892 8.27 20.17 -12.71
N GLN A 893 9.57 20.02 -12.50
CA GLN A 893 10.20 18.86 -11.88
C GLN A 893 9.73 18.61 -10.44
N TRP A 894 9.65 19.69 -9.64
CA TRP A 894 9.21 19.56 -8.26
C TRP A 894 7.75 19.09 -8.20
N CYS A 895 6.90 19.65 -9.04
CA CYS A 895 5.50 19.26 -9.11
C CYS A 895 5.36 17.81 -9.57
N ALA A 896 6.14 17.37 -10.56
CA ALA A 896 6.10 15.99 -11.05
C ALA A 896 6.38 14.95 -9.95
N ASP A 897 7.27 15.27 -9.01
CA ASP A 897 7.59 14.41 -7.88
C ASP A 897 6.64 14.62 -6.67
N SER A 898 5.95 15.77 -6.58
CA SER A 898 5.15 16.14 -5.40
C SER A 898 4.10 15.10 -5.05
N ILE A 899 3.79 14.99 -3.76
CA ILE A 899 2.73 14.13 -3.26
C ILE A 899 1.39 14.87 -3.34
N VAL A 900 0.41 14.22 -3.96
CA VAL A 900 -0.97 14.68 -4.02
C VAL A 900 -1.83 13.79 -3.15
N GLN A 901 -2.61 14.39 -2.24
CA GLN A 901 -3.61 13.67 -1.46
C GLN A 901 -4.73 13.23 -2.41
N ARG A 902 -4.88 11.93 -2.64
CA ARG A 902 -5.90 11.41 -3.56
C ARG A 902 -7.27 11.45 -2.92
N THR A 903 -8.19 12.12 -3.57
CA THR A 903 -9.53 12.36 -3.04
C THR A 903 -10.39 11.09 -3.12
N LEU A 904 -10.78 10.56 -1.97
CA LEU A 904 -11.78 9.49 -1.80
C LEU A 904 -13.11 10.03 -1.26
N GLY A 905 -13.17 11.30 -0.88
CA GLY A 905 -14.33 12.07 -0.47
C GLY A 905 -14.39 13.41 -1.17
N GLY A 906 -15.06 14.39 -0.57
CA GLY A 906 -15.28 15.71 -1.15
C GLY A 906 -14.17 16.74 -0.92
N ILE A 907 -13.23 16.50 0.00
CA ILE A 907 -12.21 17.47 0.43
C ILE A 907 -10.90 17.27 -0.33
N LYS A 908 -10.33 18.39 -0.81
CA LYS A 908 -9.04 18.44 -1.49
C LYS A 908 -8.01 19.14 -0.62
N HIS A 909 -6.75 18.69 -0.72
CA HIS A 909 -5.61 19.25 0.01
C HIS A 909 -4.53 19.79 -0.93
N GLY A 910 -3.62 20.59 -0.37
CA GLY A 910 -2.44 21.07 -1.09
C GLY A 910 -1.42 19.95 -1.34
N LYS A 911 -0.57 20.15 -2.36
CA LYS A 911 0.56 19.27 -2.65
C LYS A 911 1.65 19.46 -1.59
N ILE A 912 2.33 18.37 -1.23
CA ILE A 912 3.50 18.41 -0.35
C ILE A 912 4.76 17.93 -1.08
N THR A 913 5.90 18.29 -0.54
CA THR A 913 7.20 17.86 -1.04
C THR A 913 7.33 16.35 -0.99
N TRP A 914 7.90 15.77 -2.04
CA TRP A 914 8.18 14.34 -2.08
C TRP A 914 9.05 13.90 -0.90
N GLN A 915 8.63 12.85 -0.26
CA GLN A 915 9.33 12.14 0.80
C GLN A 915 8.81 10.71 0.88
N ASN A 916 9.71 9.74 0.89
CA ASN A 916 9.39 8.32 0.90
C ASN A 916 9.51 7.77 2.32
N ARG A 917 8.48 7.96 3.16
CA ARG A 917 8.43 7.53 4.57
C ARG A 917 7.02 7.16 5.01
N PRO A 918 6.82 6.56 6.20
CA PRO A 918 5.50 6.17 6.72
C PRO A 918 4.46 7.30 6.63
N THR A 919 3.25 6.99 6.19
CA THR A 919 2.09 7.90 6.27
C THR A 919 1.53 7.98 7.68
N TYR A 920 1.47 6.87 8.40
CA TYR A 920 1.37 6.87 9.86
C TYR A 920 2.74 6.57 10.43
N GLN A 921 3.31 7.47 11.22
CA GLN A 921 4.64 7.28 11.77
C GLN A 921 4.62 7.46 13.28
N GLN A 922 5.24 6.51 13.98
CA GLN A 922 5.47 6.54 15.41
C GLN A 922 6.95 6.77 15.72
N VAL A 923 7.22 7.51 16.80
CA VAL A 923 8.53 7.65 17.42
C VAL A 923 8.33 7.30 18.89
N VAL A 924 8.85 6.17 19.32
CA VAL A 924 8.54 5.63 20.64
C VAL A 924 9.79 5.20 21.42
N GLU A 925 9.76 5.45 22.72
CA GLU A 925 10.72 5.03 23.70
C GLU A 925 9.98 4.88 25.05
N TYR A 926 10.06 3.71 25.67
CA TYR A 926 9.47 3.47 26.98
C TYR A 926 10.52 3.64 28.07
N THR A 927 10.18 4.37 29.12
CA THR A 927 11.07 4.61 30.26
C THR A 927 10.96 3.57 31.36
N SER A 928 9.92 2.77 31.32
CA SER A 928 9.66 1.66 32.27
C SER A 928 8.69 0.64 31.67
N HIS A 929 8.48 -0.47 32.39
CA HIS A 929 7.61 -1.58 32.01
C HIS A 929 6.86 -2.08 33.26
N ARG A 930 5.69 -2.70 33.08
CA ARG A 930 4.88 -3.31 34.16
C ARG A 930 5.59 -4.45 34.87
#